data_f3d3c0b23d2e1968b919158b6c1706fa
#
_entry.id   f3d3c0b23d2e1968b919158b6c1706fa
#
_cell.length_a   1.000
_cell.length_b   1.000
_cell.length_c   1.000
_cell.angle_alpha   90.00
_cell.angle_beta   90.00
_cell.angle_gamma   90.00
#
_symmetry.space_group_name_H-M   'P 1'
#
loop_
_entity.id
_entity.type
_entity.pdbx_description
1 polymer ?
#
loop_
_entity_poly.entity_id
_entity_poly.type
_entity_poly.pdbx_seq_one_letter_code
_entity_poly.pdbx_strand_id
1 'polypeptide(L)'
;MKEDKKAKDNSRIMRRLLDGGSYTTQQIAEQVGLSEKTVRTKMGLINDWLEEEKLGRIERRQGKGIWLAADENQKKRLNQLLLSDQDLKPTACQDSRNKQLIGKLLKLKPGEITTLQQLADSLYLSPPTVGGLLRDVAGWFSERSLRIVSMRSKGVCLEGEEYSFRIAIRDYMMDMMPEVLEALLGTFAPGVEVTRIRNIIVDAENAWRIELADDSFKMVWIMACLSLARRSKAGKFIQAKEEDIQNYNEYSFSESIYQRIEKEYKPHTSEDDVMFLALMLLTAKKLKNFTDLKGGDYARAYDRNLGKFVKLIIDTIDSVLDIDLSGDKLLYESLMLHMRSAIFRMKYSTATGDHISKYVKNEYKQTFLATWSTSNLFEEYYDVQVTEDELAGIALYIQAAIIRKKKGRPIRALLISERGMAASQLTSEMLKYSIPEITDIEAASCHDFRLSNYRDVDVIINTSGNEIRDERVVMLEGHLRDQGIEAVRQKVNQIFYFRKKQEFHFNSLCHQLFEADLFLIRPKVGDKDQLIGMMVDKLVKKGDVTAHYLESVFDRERATTTSIGHGVAIPHGNMMEINESRIVVAILDRPISWHGDMVDVVFLLAVKMTSKFEIKRTKQFYKDFLQLTDNDENLEAVKKMDSALDIYQYFIK
;
A
#
# COMPACT_ATOMS: atom_id res chain seq x y z
N MET A 1 -18.50 5.52 -2.98
CA MET A 1 -19.78 6.12 -3.44
C MET A 1 -20.48 6.99 -2.38
N LYS A 2 -20.70 6.55 -1.13
CA LYS A 2 -21.31 7.43 -0.08
C LYS A 2 -20.33 8.53 0.40
N GLU A 3 -19.04 8.25 0.48
CA GLU A 3 -18.01 9.21 0.90
C GLU A 3 -17.67 10.22 -0.19
N ASP A 4 -17.53 9.81 -1.43
CA ASP A 4 -17.33 10.74 -2.57
C ASP A 4 -18.52 11.70 -2.76
N LYS A 5 -19.73 11.22 -2.50
CA LYS A 5 -20.91 12.06 -2.52
C LYS A 5 -20.91 13.07 -1.36
N LYS A 6 -20.39 12.65 -0.17
CA LYS A 6 -20.24 13.56 0.98
C LYS A 6 -19.19 14.65 0.73
N ALA A 7 -18.06 14.30 0.12
CA ALA A 7 -16.98 15.22 -0.20
C ALA A 7 -17.38 16.23 -1.29
N LYS A 8 -18.05 15.79 -2.35
CA LYS A 8 -18.61 16.66 -3.40
C LYS A 8 -19.63 17.67 -2.87
N ASP A 9 -20.45 17.26 -1.92
CA ASP A 9 -21.43 18.16 -1.32
C ASP A 9 -20.79 19.28 -0.49
N ASN A 10 -19.67 18.99 0.22
CA ASN A 10 -18.97 20.01 1.01
C ASN A 10 -18.22 20.99 0.12
N SER A 11 -17.60 20.51 -0.96
CA SER A 11 -16.98 21.37 -1.97
C SER A 11 -18.00 22.30 -2.62
N ARG A 12 -19.26 21.84 -2.83
CA ARG A 12 -20.35 22.66 -3.33
C ARG A 12 -20.76 23.75 -2.34
N ILE A 13 -20.92 23.40 -1.07
CA ILE A 13 -21.24 24.37 0.00
C ILE A 13 -20.13 25.42 0.13
N MET A 14 -18.87 24.98 0.12
CA MET A 14 -17.71 25.88 0.25
C MET A 14 -17.59 26.82 -0.95
N ARG A 15 -17.72 26.32 -2.19
CA ARG A 15 -17.73 27.17 -3.39
C ARG A 15 -18.78 28.27 -3.32
N ARG A 16 -19.93 27.96 -2.73
CA ARG A 16 -21.01 28.94 -2.57
C ARG A 16 -20.70 30.01 -1.54
N LEU A 17 -20.00 29.63 -0.44
CA LEU A 17 -19.61 30.60 0.58
C LEU A 17 -18.41 31.48 0.17
N LEU A 18 -17.59 30.99 -0.77
CA LEU A 18 -16.41 31.72 -1.29
C LEU A 18 -16.75 32.88 -2.22
N ASP A 19 -17.97 32.95 -2.79
CA ASP A 19 -18.37 34.07 -3.63
C ASP A 19 -18.59 35.38 -2.88
N GLY A 20 -18.45 35.35 -1.53
CA GLY A 20 -18.53 36.51 -0.65
C GLY A 20 -19.96 36.94 -0.31
N GLY A 21 -20.96 36.17 -0.74
CA GLY A 21 -22.36 36.41 -0.43
C GLY A 21 -22.76 36.00 0.98
N SER A 22 -23.90 36.51 1.45
CA SER A 22 -24.54 36.08 2.68
C SER A 22 -25.82 35.34 2.34
N TYR A 23 -26.01 34.13 2.88
CA TYR A 23 -27.07 33.19 2.47
C TYR A 23 -27.86 32.69 3.69
N THR A 24 -29.11 32.35 3.49
CA THR A 24 -29.86 31.54 4.46
C THR A 24 -29.51 30.05 4.27
N THR A 25 -29.74 29.25 5.31
CA THR A 25 -29.55 27.79 5.20
C THR A 25 -30.40 27.20 4.08
N GLN A 26 -31.64 27.73 3.92
CA GLN A 26 -32.55 27.32 2.87
C GLN A 26 -32.00 27.62 1.46
N GLN A 27 -31.47 28.82 1.24
CA GLN A 27 -30.87 29.21 -0.04
C GLN A 27 -29.67 28.34 -0.41
N ILE A 28 -28.80 28.02 0.56
CA ILE A 28 -27.70 27.10 0.33
C ILE A 28 -28.24 25.70 0.01
N ALA A 29 -29.24 25.22 0.76
CA ALA A 29 -29.85 23.91 0.56
C ALA A 29 -30.44 23.72 -0.84
N GLU A 30 -31.20 24.71 -1.32
CA GLU A 30 -31.80 24.73 -2.66
C GLU A 30 -30.74 24.72 -3.77
N GLN A 31 -29.67 25.51 -3.63
CA GLN A 31 -28.63 25.65 -4.64
C GLN A 31 -27.71 24.43 -4.71
N VAL A 32 -27.49 23.75 -3.58
CA VAL A 32 -26.61 22.56 -3.50
C VAL A 32 -27.40 21.26 -3.71
N GLY A 33 -28.74 21.32 -3.68
CA GLY A 33 -29.62 20.16 -3.84
C GLY A 33 -29.62 19.24 -2.61
N LEU A 34 -29.51 19.81 -1.40
CA LEU A 34 -29.49 19.10 -0.12
C LEU A 34 -30.62 19.56 0.80
N SER A 35 -30.95 18.75 1.83
CA SER A 35 -31.89 19.21 2.86
C SER A 35 -31.22 20.24 3.79
N GLU A 36 -31.99 21.19 4.34
CA GLU A 36 -31.47 22.17 5.31
C GLU A 36 -30.80 21.53 6.53
N LYS A 37 -31.31 20.40 7.01
CA LYS A 37 -30.72 19.63 8.11
C LYS A 37 -29.35 19.14 7.73
N THR A 38 -29.18 18.62 6.50
CA THR A 38 -27.90 18.15 5.97
C THR A 38 -26.91 19.29 5.81
N VAL A 39 -27.36 20.45 5.28
CA VAL A 39 -26.51 21.64 5.11
C VAL A 39 -26.04 22.14 6.48
N ARG A 40 -26.90 22.21 7.50
CA ARG A 40 -26.51 22.62 8.88
C ARG A 40 -25.41 21.73 9.44
N THR A 41 -25.57 20.41 9.30
CA THR A 41 -24.58 19.43 9.80
C THR A 41 -23.25 19.58 9.07
N LYS A 42 -23.29 19.72 7.72
CA LYS A 42 -22.09 19.88 6.92
C LYS A 42 -21.39 21.22 7.14
N MET A 43 -22.13 22.32 7.34
CA MET A 43 -21.53 23.62 7.67
C MET A 43 -20.79 23.60 9.01
N GLY A 44 -21.28 22.86 10.01
CA GLY A 44 -20.54 22.66 11.25
C GLY A 44 -19.18 22.00 10.99
N LEU A 45 -19.17 20.91 10.23
CA LEU A 45 -17.93 20.19 9.87
C LEU A 45 -16.95 21.05 9.05
N ILE A 46 -17.49 21.86 8.12
CA ILE A 46 -16.68 22.78 7.31
C ILE A 46 -16.11 23.89 8.17
N ASN A 47 -16.87 24.43 9.10
CA ASN A 47 -16.39 25.48 10.01
C ASN A 47 -15.26 25.00 10.90
N ASP A 48 -15.41 23.83 11.51
CA ASP A 48 -14.40 23.21 12.35
C ASP A 48 -13.08 23.01 11.56
N TRP A 49 -13.18 22.53 10.31
CA TRP A 49 -12.03 22.38 9.41
C TRP A 49 -11.37 23.72 9.04
N LEU A 50 -12.17 24.76 8.76
CA LEU A 50 -11.64 26.10 8.43
C LEU A 50 -10.85 26.70 9.60
N GLU A 51 -11.33 26.50 10.83
CA GLU A 51 -10.67 27.00 12.04
C GLU A 51 -9.37 26.23 12.33
N GLU A 52 -9.36 24.90 12.15
CA GLU A 52 -8.16 24.06 12.29
C GLU A 52 -7.06 24.46 11.29
N GLU A 53 -7.40 24.63 10.01
CA GLU A 53 -6.48 24.99 8.94
C GLU A 53 -6.13 26.49 8.94
N LYS A 54 -6.70 27.27 9.87
CA LYS A 54 -6.54 28.74 9.93
C LYS A 54 -6.94 29.42 8.62
N LEU A 55 -7.95 28.90 7.95
CA LEU A 55 -8.46 29.39 6.65
C LEU A 55 -9.69 30.29 6.76
N GLY A 56 -10.05 30.70 7.98
CA GLY A 56 -11.21 31.53 8.28
C GLY A 56 -12.25 30.78 9.09
N ARG A 57 -13.48 31.30 9.13
CA ARG A 57 -14.60 30.64 9.83
C ARG A 57 -15.93 30.98 9.18
N ILE A 58 -16.96 30.15 9.38
CA ILE A 58 -18.32 30.43 8.97
C ILE A 58 -19.02 31.23 10.06
N GLU A 59 -19.39 32.46 9.75
CA GLU A 59 -20.15 33.32 10.67
C GLU A 59 -21.65 33.28 10.35
N ARG A 60 -22.46 33.39 11.41
CA ARG A 60 -23.93 33.40 11.33
C ARG A 60 -24.47 34.53 12.19
N ARG A 61 -25.36 35.37 11.60
CA ARG A 61 -26.05 36.41 12.34
C ARG A 61 -27.51 36.49 11.91
N GLN A 62 -28.39 36.59 12.90
CA GLN A 62 -29.83 36.74 12.64
C GLN A 62 -30.09 37.99 11.82
N GLY A 63 -30.85 37.89 10.72
CA GLY A 63 -31.14 38.99 9.80
C GLY A 63 -30.07 39.28 8.75
N LYS A 64 -28.85 38.78 8.93
CA LYS A 64 -27.73 38.94 7.95
C LYS A 64 -27.41 37.65 7.18
N GLY A 65 -27.78 36.49 7.74
CA GLY A 65 -27.51 35.18 7.12
C GLY A 65 -26.20 34.55 7.56
N ILE A 66 -25.66 33.70 6.70
CA ILE A 66 -24.46 32.90 6.86
C ILE A 66 -23.44 33.30 5.79
N TRP A 67 -22.19 33.55 6.18
CA TRP A 67 -21.11 33.92 5.27
C TRP A 67 -19.76 33.37 5.75
N LEU A 68 -18.79 33.31 4.84
CA LEU A 68 -17.41 32.96 5.16
C LEU A 68 -16.63 34.22 5.60
N ALA A 69 -16.17 34.24 6.84
CA ALA A 69 -15.27 35.26 7.36
C ALA A 69 -13.82 34.79 7.14
N ALA A 70 -13.22 35.20 6.04
CA ALA A 70 -11.86 34.89 5.65
C ALA A 70 -11.23 36.09 4.95
N ASP A 71 -9.93 36.31 5.15
CA ASP A 71 -9.16 37.33 4.43
C ASP A 71 -8.86 36.90 2.98
N GLU A 72 -8.32 37.83 2.18
CA GLU A 72 -8.05 37.58 0.75
C GLU A 72 -6.98 36.49 0.52
N ASN A 73 -6.01 36.33 1.42
CA ASN A 73 -5.00 35.26 1.32
C ASN A 73 -5.62 33.90 1.65
N GLN A 74 -6.46 33.86 2.67
CA GLN A 74 -7.20 32.66 3.05
C GLN A 74 -8.18 32.21 1.93
N LYS A 75 -8.88 33.17 1.31
CA LYS A 75 -9.76 32.87 0.16
C LYS A 75 -8.97 32.37 -1.06
N LYS A 76 -7.81 32.95 -1.36
CA LYS A 76 -6.93 32.45 -2.44
C LYS A 76 -6.49 31.02 -2.19
N ARG A 77 -6.07 30.70 -0.96
CA ARG A 77 -5.65 29.36 -0.56
C ARG A 77 -6.80 28.36 -0.63
N LEU A 78 -8.01 28.76 -0.19
CA LEU A 78 -9.21 27.94 -0.31
C LEU A 78 -9.58 27.67 -1.77
N ASN A 79 -9.49 28.68 -2.67
CA ASN A 79 -9.71 28.50 -4.10
C ASN A 79 -8.67 27.55 -4.72
N GLN A 80 -7.40 27.62 -4.34
CA GLN A 80 -6.36 26.71 -4.81
C GLN A 80 -6.66 25.26 -4.37
N LEU A 81 -7.08 25.06 -3.12
CA LEU A 81 -7.48 23.73 -2.60
C LEU A 81 -8.71 23.17 -3.33
N LEU A 82 -9.67 24.00 -3.69
CA LEU A 82 -10.86 23.61 -4.44
C LEU A 82 -10.61 23.37 -5.95
N LEU A 83 -9.53 23.92 -6.52
CA LEU A 83 -9.11 23.72 -7.90
C LEU A 83 -8.20 22.50 -8.08
N SER A 84 -7.52 22.06 -7.04
CA SER A 84 -6.60 20.91 -7.09
C SER A 84 -7.28 19.54 -7.08
N ASP A 85 -8.60 19.48 -7.27
CA ASP A 85 -9.46 18.26 -7.23
C ASP A 85 -9.25 17.38 -5.95
N GLN A 86 -8.57 17.92 -4.96
CA GLN A 86 -8.60 17.35 -3.62
C GLN A 86 -9.96 17.67 -3.03
N ASP A 87 -10.88 16.72 -3.15
CA ASP A 87 -12.17 16.79 -2.49
C ASP A 87 -11.95 17.25 -1.05
N LEU A 88 -12.62 18.35 -0.63
CA LEU A 88 -12.67 18.77 0.77
C LEU A 88 -13.24 17.60 1.58
N LYS A 89 -12.34 16.76 2.08
CA LYS A 89 -12.72 15.61 2.92
C LYS A 89 -12.94 16.11 4.33
N PRO A 90 -14.18 16.26 4.79
CA PRO A 90 -14.47 16.45 6.20
C PRO A 90 -14.29 15.17 7.03
N THR A 91 -13.85 14.07 6.41
CA THR A 91 -13.22 12.94 7.09
C THR A 91 -12.09 13.41 8.00
N ALA A 92 -11.35 14.46 7.65
CA ALA A 92 -10.33 15.03 8.54
C ALA A 92 -10.88 15.44 9.91
N CYS A 93 -12.08 16.01 10.00
CA CYS A 93 -12.61 16.46 11.30
C CYS A 93 -13.16 15.29 12.14
N GLN A 94 -13.74 14.26 11.54
CA GLN A 94 -14.15 13.06 12.26
C GLN A 94 -12.93 12.21 12.63
N ASP A 95 -11.94 12.13 11.77
CA ASP A 95 -10.65 11.49 12.04
C ASP A 95 -9.88 12.25 13.14
N SER A 96 -9.93 13.58 13.16
CA SER A 96 -9.34 14.40 14.23
C SER A 96 -10.02 14.14 15.57
N ARG A 97 -11.36 14.09 15.62
CA ARG A 97 -12.12 13.78 16.84
C ARG A 97 -11.90 12.34 17.32
N ASN A 98 -11.85 11.38 16.40
CA ASN A 98 -11.49 10.00 16.69
C ASN A 98 -10.08 9.92 17.28
N LYS A 99 -9.08 10.58 16.66
CA LYS A 99 -7.72 10.67 17.19
C LYS A 99 -7.66 11.29 18.58
N GLN A 100 -8.39 12.38 18.82
CA GLN A 100 -8.46 13.00 20.14
C GLN A 100 -9.06 12.04 21.19
N LEU A 101 -10.15 11.34 20.87
CA LEU A 101 -10.77 10.36 21.76
C LEU A 101 -9.83 9.18 22.03
N ILE A 102 -9.18 8.63 21.00
CA ILE A 102 -8.17 7.57 21.14
C ILE A 102 -7.07 8.02 22.11
N GLY A 103 -6.50 9.22 21.90
CA GLY A 103 -5.46 9.77 22.80
C GLY A 103 -5.91 9.93 24.25
N LYS A 104 -7.16 10.31 24.47
CA LYS A 104 -7.74 10.41 25.84
C LYS A 104 -7.90 9.03 26.49
N LEU A 105 -8.41 8.05 25.75
CA LEU A 105 -8.59 6.69 26.27
C LEU A 105 -7.24 6.01 26.57
N LEU A 106 -6.23 6.20 25.72
CA LEU A 106 -4.88 5.66 25.91
C LEU A 106 -4.14 6.26 27.12
N LYS A 107 -4.53 7.46 27.59
CA LYS A 107 -3.98 8.07 28.81
C LYS A 107 -4.52 7.46 30.09
N LEU A 108 -5.67 6.76 30.03
CA LEU A 108 -6.21 6.05 31.17
C LEU A 108 -5.28 4.87 31.54
N LYS A 109 -5.21 4.57 32.84
CA LYS A 109 -4.56 3.34 33.29
C LYS A 109 -5.41 2.14 32.87
N PRO A 110 -4.82 0.96 32.61
CA PRO A 110 -5.61 -0.25 32.31
C PRO A 110 -6.68 -0.48 33.39
N GLY A 111 -7.94 -0.64 32.96
CA GLY A 111 -9.10 -0.79 33.84
C GLY A 111 -9.57 0.48 34.58
N GLU A 112 -8.97 1.64 34.35
CA GLU A 112 -9.45 2.92 34.88
C GLU A 112 -10.76 3.31 34.22
N ILE A 113 -11.76 3.61 35.03
CA ILE A 113 -13.12 3.95 34.56
C ILE A 113 -13.23 5.46 34.38
N THR A 114 -13.70 5.88 33.20
CA THR A 114 -14.07 7.26 32.91
C THR A 114 -15.56 7.34 32.54
N THR A 115 -16.24 8.42 32.86
CA THR A 115 -17.67 8.59 32.49
C THR A 115 -17.78 9.21 31.09
N LEU A 116 -18.92 8.97 30.43
CA LEU A 116 -19.23 9.64 29.16
C LEU A 116 -19.24 11.16 29.30
N GLN A 117 -19.66 11.66 30.46
CA GLN A 117 -19.68 13.10 30.75
C GLN A 117 -18.23 13.66 30.85
N GLN A 118 -17.33 12.98 31.56
CA GLN A 118 -15.91 13.38 31.64
C GLN A 118 -15.23 13.41 30.29
N LEU A 119 -15.48 12.41 29.45
CA LEU A 119 -14.97 12.39 28.08
C LEU A 119 -15.57 13.53 27.25
N ALA A 120 -16.88 13.76 27.36
CA ALA A 120 -17.60 14.81 26.66
C ALA A 120 -17.04 16.20 27.03
N ASP A 121 -16.90 16.46 28.33
CA ASP A 121 -16.32 17.71 28.84
C ASP A 121 -14.88 17.92 28.35
N SER A 122 -14.08 16.84 28.36
CA SER A 122 -12.66 16.89 27.92
C SER A 122 -12.45 17.08 26.41
N LEU A 123 -13.50 16.80 25.63
CA LEU A 123 -13.50 16.91 24.15
C LEU A 123 -14.40 18.07 23.68
N TYR A 124 -15.03 18.80 24.59
CA TYR A 124 -16.01 19.85 24.29
C TYR A 124 -17.16 19.36 23.41
N LEU A 125 -17.64 18.12 23.67
CA LEU A 125 -18.70 17.45 22.93
C LEU A 125 -19.89 17.11 23.84
N SER A 126 -21.02 16.67 23.24
CA SER A 126 -22.14 16.11 24.01
C SER A 126 -21.91 14.61 24.30
N PRO A 127 -22.43 14.09 25.47
CA PRO A 127 -22.30 12.66 25.77
C PRO A 127 -22.87 11.72 24.69
N PRO A 128 -23.99 12.01 24.00
CA PRO A 128 -24.47 11.20 22.89
C PRO A 128 -23.49 11.17 21.72
N THR A 129 -22.80 12.28 21.42
CA THR A 129 -21.77 12.37 20.37
C THR A 129 -20.59 11.49 20.72
N VAL A 130 -20.09 11.54 21.96
CA VAL A 130 -19.02 10.68 22.46
C VAL A 130 -19.41 9.20 22.37
N GLY A 131 -20.67 8.86 22.71
CA GLY A 131 -21.20 7.50 22.55
C GLY A 131 -21.16 7.01 21.07
N GLY A 132 -21.33 7.91 20.10
CA GLY A 132 -21.12 7.63 18.68
C GLY A 132 -19.64 7.36 18.35
N LEU A 133 -18.76 8.29 18.75
CA LEU A 133 -17.32 8.18 18.51
C LEU A 133 -16.70 6.92 19.14
N LEU A 134 -17.15 6.50 20.33
CA LEU A 134 -16.69 5.26 20.97
C LEU A 134 -16.96 4.02 20.10
N ARG A 135 -18.07 3.99 19.36
CA ARG A 135 -18.37 2.90 18.41
C ARG A 135 -17.46 2.98 17.18
N ASP A 136 -17.19 4.19 16.71
CA ASP A 136 -16.34 4.41 15.54
C ASP A 136 -14.88 3.99 15.82
N VAL A 137 -14.37 4.27 17.04
CA VAL A 137 -12.98 3.92 17.40
C VAL A 137 -12.82 2.50 17.96
N ALA A 138 -13.92 1.77 18.22
CA ALA A 138 -13.85 0.43 18.81
C ALA A 138 -13.05 -0.55 17.92
N GLY A 139 -13.21 -0.46 16.59
CA GLY A 139 -12.44 -1.25 15.63
C GLY A 139 -10.93 -1.02 15.76
N TRP A 140 -10.49 0.23 15.84
CA TRP A 140 -9.09 0.60 15.99
C TRP A 140 -8.44 -0.03 17.24
N PHE A 141 -9.16 -0.07 18.37
CA PHE A 141 -8.70 -0.73 19.58
C PHE A 141 -8.71 -2.25 19.46
N SER A 142 -9.75 -2.82 18.83
CA SER A 142 -9.89 -4.27 18.64
C SER A 142 -8.75 -4.85 17.79
N GLU A 143 -8.34 -4.17 16.74
CA GLU A 143 -7.19 -4.54 15.90
C GLU A 143 -5.88 -4.63 16.70
N ARG A 144 -5.79 -3.93 17.85
CA ARG A 144 -4.64 -3.90 18.75
C ARG A 144 -4.84 -4.72 20.03
N SER A 145 -5.78 -5.66 19.97
CA SER A 145 -6.13 -6.54 21.12
C SER A 145 -6.53 -5.77 22.38
N LEU A 146 -7.11 -4.57 22.21
CA LEU A 146 -7.71 -3.77 23.27
C LEU A 146 -9.22 -3.71 23.12
N ARG A 147 -9.95 -3.66 24.23
CA ARG A 147 -11.42 -3.59 24.21
C ARG A 147 -11.92 -2.43 25.04
N ILE A 148 -12.87 -1.66 24.46
CA ILE A 148 -13.63 -0.66 25.20
C ILE A 148 -14.78 -1.39 25.91
N VAL A 149 -14.74 -1.40 27.23
CA VAL A 149 -15.76 -2.06 28.06
C VAL A 149 -16.66 -0.99 28.68
N SER A 150 -17.97 -1.11 28.42
CA SER A 150 -18.99 -0.24 29.01
C SER A 150 -19.56 -0.88 30.28
N MET A 151 -19.46 -0.17 31.40
CA MET A 151 -20.01 -0.61 32.68
C MET A 151 -21.29 0.19 33.00
N ARG A 152 -22.40 -0.53 33.19
CA ARG A 152 -23.70 0.12 33.52
C ARG A 152 -23.51 1.08 34.69
N SER A 153 -23.97 2.34 34.52
CA SER A 153 -23.95 3.44 35.50
C SER A 153 -22.57 3.87 36.02
N LYS A 154 -21.47 3.29 35.54
CA LYS A 154 -20.10 3.65 35.99
C LYS A 154 -19.27 4.35 34.91
N GLY A 155 -19.50 4.04 33.65
CA GLY A 155 -18.74 4.64 32.53
C GLY A 155 -18.12 3.61 31.62
N VAL A 156 -16.98 3.96 31.03
CA VAL A 156 -16.21 3.12 30.11
C VAL A 156 -14.77 2.98 30.61
N CYS A 157 -14.15 1.84 30.31
CA CYS A 157 -12.72 1.61 30.54
C CYS A 157 -12.13 0.92 29.33
N LEU A 158 -10.79 0.95 29.25
CA LEU A 158 -10.03 0.22 28.24
C LEU A 158 -9.37 -0.98 28.90
N GLU A 159 -9.59 -2.18 28.34
CA GLU A 159 -9.04 -3.44 28.83
C GLU A 159 -8.15 -4.10 27.77
N GLY A 160 -7.10 -4.75 28.24
CA GLY A 160 -6.14 -5.53 27.45
C GLY A 160 -4.81 -5.71 28.18
N GLU A 161 -3.91 -6.43 27.54
CA GLU A 161 -2.56 -6.66 28.07
C GLU A 161 -1.70 -5.39 27.94
N GLU A 162 -0.73 -5.22 28.84
CA GLU A 162 0.18 -4.06 28.86
C GLU A 162 0.92 -3.89 27.51
N TYR A 163 1.28 -4.98 26.87
CA TYR A 163 1.87 -5.00 25.54
C TYR A 163 0.97 -4.31 24.52
N SER A 164 -0.31 -4.65 24.48
CA SER A 164 -1.31 -4.06 23.58
C SER A 164 -1.45 -2.57 23.80
N PHE A 165 -1.38 -2.10 25.04
CA PHE A 165 -1.38 -0.67 25.35
C PHE A 165 -0.14 0.04 24.77
N ARG A 166 1.06 -0.53 24.94
CA ARG A 166 2.29 0.07 24.41
C ARG A 166 2.26 0.14 22.88
N ILE A 167 1.82 -0.93 22.21
CA ILE A 167 1.62 -0.95 20.76
C ILE A 167 0.60 0.11 20.32
N ALA A 168 -0.55 0.19 20.97
CA ALA A 168 -1.57 1.17 20.64
C ALA A 168 -1.09 2.62 20.83
N ILE A 169 -0.34 2.90 21.90
CA ILE A 169 0.26 4.23 22.14
C ILE A 169 1.31 4.52 21.06
N ARG A 170 2.17 3.56 20.71
CA ARG A 170 3.13 3.70 19.61
C ARG A 170 2.42 4.06 18.32
N ASP A 171 1.44 3.28 17.90
CA ASP A 171 0.72 3.47 16.65
C ASP A 171 0.00 4.82 16.60
N TYR A 172 -0.59 5.23 17.73
CA TYR A 172 -1.19 6.55 17.87
C TYR A 172 -0.17 7.68 17.64
N MET A 173 1.08 7.49 18.07
CA MET A 173 2.13 8.49 17.97
C MET A 173 2.87 8.47 16.64
N MET A 174 2.89 7.34 15.92
CA MET A 174 3.61 7.23 14.65
C MET A 174 3.12 8.23 13.59
N ASP A 175 1.84 8.56 13.61
CA ASP A 175 1.22 9.54 12.71
C ASP A 175 1.46 11.02 13.11
N MET A 176 2.16 11.26 14.22
CA MET A 176 2.37 12.63 14.72
C MET A 176 3.58 13.30 14.07
N MET A 177 3.47 14.60 13.83
CA MET A 177 4.60 15.40 13.36
C MET A 177 5.73 15.43 14.42
N PRO A 178 7.01 15.47 14.01
CA PRO A 178 8.15 15.44 14.92
C PRO A 178 8.10 16.50 16.02
N GLU A 179 7.62 17.70 15.70
CA GLU A 179 7.54 18.84 16.64
C GLU A 179 6.52 18.59 17.77
N VAL A 180 5.49 17.81 17.52
CA VAL A 180 4.45 17.49 18.50
C VAL A 180 4.78 16.20 19.25
N LEU A 181 5.50 15.29 18.60
CA LEU A 181 5.78 13.96 19.13
C LEU A 181 6.49 14.00 20.48
N GLU A 182 7.54 14.81 20.61
CA GLU A 182 8.36 14.88 21.83
C GLU A 182 7.52 15.33 23.04
N ALA A 183 6.75 16.41 22.85
CA ALA A 183 5.86 16.92 23.89
C ALA A 183 4.77 15.90 24.25
N LEU A 184 4.19 15.24 23.24
CA LEU A 184 3.16 14.22 23.43
C LEU A 184 3.73 13.00 24.15
N LEU A 185 4.88 12.51 23.73
CA LEU A 185 5.56 11.37 24.35
C LEU A 185 5.87 11.63 25.83
N GLY A 186 6.28 12.87 26.20
CA GLY A 186 6.42 13.27 27.60
C GLY A 186 5.14 13.15 28.42
N THR A 187 3.96 13.34 27.80
CA THR A 187 2.67 13.13 28.51
C THR A 187 2.33 11.64 28.72
N PHE A 188 2.80 10.74 27.87
CA PHE A 188 2.59 9.30 28.00
C PHE A 188 3.71 8.60 28.78
N ALA A 189 4.88 9.24 28.88
CA ALA A 189 6.03 8.76 29.63
C ALA A 189 6.41 9.74 30.75
N PRO A 190 5.53 9.97 31.75
CA PRO A 190 5.81 10.93 32.82
C PRO A 190 7.03 10.50 33.64
N GLY A 191 7.91 11.45 33.94
CA GLY A 191 9.16 11.20 34.69
C GLY A 191 10.32 10.65 33.85
N VAL A 192 10.15 10.52 32.52
CA VAL A 192 11.21 10.15 31.56
C VAL A 192 11.63 11.37 30.77
N GLU A 193 12.93 11.64 30.75
CA GLU A 193 13.50 12.70 29.87
C GLU A 193 13.61 12.17 28.45
N VAL A 194 12.54 12.33 27.68
CA VAL A 194 12.37 11.70 26.34
C VAL A 194 13.48 12.10 25.37
N THR A 195 13.97 13.36 25.40
CA THR A 195 15.09 13.83 24.60
C THR A 195 16.39 13.10 24.95
N ARG A 196 16.58 12.82 26.24
CA ARG A 196 17.78 12.11 26.71
C ARG A 196 17.80 10.66 26.21
N ILE A 197 16.65 9.97 26.28
CA ILE A 197 16.51 8.61 25.71
C ILE A 197 16.80 8.61 24.22
N ARG A 198 16.31 9.62 23.48
CA ARG A 198 16.62 9.79 22.06
C ARG A 198 18.13 9.83 21.82
N ASN A 199 18.86 10.66 22.56
CA ASN A 199 20.31 10.80 22.41
C ASN A 199 21.05 9.50 22.76
N ILE A 200 20.63 8.77 23.80
CA ILE A 200 21.19 7.45 24.15
C ILE A 200 21.06 6.47 22.98
N ILE A 201 19.92 6.47 22.28
CA ILE A 201 19.70 5.58 21.12
C ILE A 201 20.64 6.00 19.97
N VAL A 202 20.77 7.29 19.68
CA VAL A 202 21.71 7.80 18.65
C VAL A 202 23.16 7.42 18.99
N ASP A 203 23.57 7.56 20.25
CA ASP A 203 24.91 7.16 20.70
C ASP A 203 25.13 5.64 20.57
N ALA A 204 24.07 4.85 20.78
CA ALA A 204 24.12 3.41 20.58
C ALA A 204 24.24 3.04 19.09
N GLU A 205 23.46 3.69 18.20
CA GLU A 205 23.57 3.53 16.74
C GLU A 205 24.99 3.79 16.25
N ASN A 206 25.59 4.92 16.69
CA ASN A 206 26.95 5.29 16.34
C ASN A 206 27.97 4.25 16.83
N ALA A 207 27.83 3.74 18.08
CA ALA A 207 28.73 2.74 18.65
C ALA A 207 28.65 1.39 17.92
N TRP A 208 27.47 1.01 17.46
CA TRP A 208 27.24 -0.23 16.72
C TRP A 208 27.35 -0.09 15.21
N ARG A 209 27.58 1.15 14.69
CA ARG A 209 27.68 1.49 13.27
C ARG A 209 26.45 1.07 12.47
N ILE A 210 25.29 1.13 13.08
CA ILE A 210 24.00 0.90 12.42
C ILE A 210 23.26 2.23 12.26
N GLU A 211 22.27 2.26 11.37
CA GLU A 211 21.40 3.42 11.17
C GLU A 211 20.00 2.95 10.88
N LEU A 212 19.07 3.27 11.77
CA LEU A 212 17.65 2.96 11.58
C LEU A 212 17.03 3.98 10.60
N ALA A 213 16.04 3.56 9.82
CA ALA A 213 15.21 4.49 9.09
C ALA A 213 14.38 5.35 10.09
N ASP A 214 14.06 6.59 9.72
CA ASP A 214 13.43 7.56 10.63
C ASP A 214 12.21 7.04 11.37
N ASP A 215 11.29 6.36 10.66
CA ASP A 215 10.11 5.77 11.29
C ASP A 215 10.47 4.63 12.25
N SER A 216 11.47 3.84 11.92
CA SER A 216 11.94 2.76 12.80
C SER A 216 12.65 3.32 14.02
N PHE A 217 13.45 4.37 13.87
CA PHE A 217 14.06 5.11 14.99
C PHE A 217 12.98 5.68 15.92
N LYS A 218 11.97 6.34 15.35
CA LYS A 218 10.83 6.90 16.09
C LYS A 218 10.10 5.82 16.89
N MET A 219 9.84 4.66 16.27
CA MET A 219 9.23 3.51 16.93
C MET A 219 10.07 3.02 18.12
N VAL A 220 11.37 2.81 17.94
CA VAL A 220 12.30 2.36 18.99
C VAL A 220 12.36 3.37 20.13
N TRP A 221 12.45 4.66 19.82
CA TRP A 221 12.45 5.74 20.80
C TRP A 221 11.17 5.79 21.66
N ILE A 222 10.00 5.75 21.01
CA ILE A 222 8.70 5.69 21.71
C ILE A 222 8.68 4.49 22.65
N MET A 223 9.07 3.31 22.16
CA MET A 223 9.00 2.08 22.95
C MET A 223 9.96 2.08 24.13
N ALA A 224 11.19 2.58 23.95
CA ALA A 224 12.15 2.73 25.04
C ALA A 224 11.63 3.67 26.15
N CYS A 225 11.00 4.78 25.78
CA CYS A 225 10.38 5.71 26.74
C CYS A 225 9.19 5.07 27.46
N LEU A 226 8.32 4.34 26.75
CA LEU A 226 7.15 3.68 27.35
C LEU A 226 7.55 2.54 28.30
N SER A 227 8.59 1.76 27.97
CA SER A 227 9.08 0.71 28.86
C SER A 227 9.56 1.27 30.19
N LEU A 228 10.19 2.45 30.19
CA LEU A 228 10.62 3.12 31.42
C LEU A 228 9.47 3.68 32.24
N ALA A 229 8.47 4.25 31.61
CA ALA A 229 7.32 4.88 32.28
C ALA A 229 6.30 3.87 32.83
N ARG A 230 6.18 2.69 32.19
CA ARG A 230 5.10 1.71 32.46
C ARG A 230 5.59 0.39 33.06
N ARG A 231 6.62 0.45 33.89
CA ARG A 231 7.35 -0.74 34.44
C ARG A 231 6.53 -1.65 35.35
N SER A 232 5.59 -1.12 36.10
CA SER A 232 4.97 -1.84 37.22
C SER A 232 3.94 -2.91 36.78
N LYS A 233 3.77 -3.14 35.48
CA LYS A 233 2.70 -3.98 34.93
C LYS A 233 3.18 -5.04 33.93
N ALA A 234 4.48 -5.35 33.90
CA ALA A 234 5.04 -6.34 33.01
C ALA A 234 4.46 -7.73 33.29
N GLY A 235 3.55 -8.18 32.44
CA GLY A 235 3.24 -9.59 32.27
C GLY A 235 4.22 -10.21 31.25
N LYS A 236 4.22 -11.51 31.05
CA LYS A 236 5.01 -12.14 30.00
C LYS A 236 4.59 -11.58 28.63
N PHE A 237 5.51 -10.88 27.98
CA PHE A 237 5.22 -10.10 26.76
C PHE A 237 5.17 -10.94 25.47
N ILE A 238 5.81 -12.09 25.43
CA ILE A 238 6.07 -12.78 24.18
C ILE A 238 5.73 -14.26 24.32
N GLN A 239 4.81 -14.73 23.48
CA GLN A 239 4.63 -16.16 23.18
C GLN A 239 5.67 -16.67 22.16
N ALA A 240 6.63 -15.82 21.72
CA ALA A 240 7.73 -16.26 20.89
C ALA A 240 8.63 -17.20 21.68
N LYS A 241 9.18 -18.22 21.04
CA LYS A 241 10.24 -19.03 21.64
C LYS A 241 11.41 -18.09 21.95
N GLU A 242 11.59 -17.77 23.22
CA GLU A 242 12.58 -16.79 23.73
C GLU A 242 13.99 -17.09 23.22
N GLU A 243 14.34 -18.36 23.04
CA GLU A 243 15.63 -18.84 22.54
C GLU A 243 15.99 -18.30 21.14
N ASP A 244 14.99 -17.95 20.32
CA ASP A 244 15.24 -17.52 18.95
C ASP A 244 15.69 -16.06 18.87
N ILE A 245 15.18 -15.16 19.72
CA ILE A 245 15.46 -13.71 19.66
C ILE A 245 16.82 -13.36 20.28
N GLN A 246 17.22 -14.04 21.36
CA GLN A 246 18.49 -13.81 22.07
C GLN A 246 19.73 -14.05 21.20
N ASN A 247 19.59 -14.85 20.14
CA ASN A 247 20.69 -15.18 19.23
C ASN A 247 20.96 -14.10 18.16
N TYR A 248 20.12 -13.05 18.08
CA TYR A 248 20.28 -11.98 17.09
C TYR A 248 21.06 -10.78 17.64
N ASN A 249 21.77 -10.08 16.76
CA ASN A 249 22.49 -8.86 17.10
C ASN A 249 21.56 -7.76 17.66
N GLU A 250 20.31 -7.76 17.23
CA GLU A 250 19.27 -6.86 17.71
C GLU A 250 19.00 -7.01 19.20
N TYR A 251 19.14 -8.23 19.76
CA TYR A 251 19.04 -8.43 21.20
C TYR A 251 20.20 -7.76 21.93
N SER A 252 21.44 -8.03 21.53
CA SER A 252 22.63 -7.41 22.11
C SER A 252 22.63 -5.88 21.94
N PHE A 253 22.10 -5.40 20.83
CA PHE A 253 21.93 -3.97 20.61
C PHE A 253 20.88 -3.37 21.56
N SER A 254 19.72 -4.02 21.72
CA SER A 254 18.69 -3.65 22.69
C SER A 254 19.27 -3.61 24.12
N GLU A 255 19.99 -4.67 24.50
CA GLU A 255 20.66 -4.74 25.79
C GLU A 255 21.64 -3.55 26.00
N SER A 256 22.42 -3.19 24.98
CA SER A 256 23.33 -2.07 25.05
C SER A 256 22.64 -0.71 25.24
N ILE A 257 21.45 -0.53 24.65
CA ILE A 257 20.61 0.67 24.86
C ILE A 257 20.17 0.73 26.33
N TYR A 258 19.63 -0.35 26.87
CA TYR A 258 19.16 -0.38 28.27
C TYR A 258 20.31 -0.26 29.28
N GLN A 259 21.47 -0.85 29.03
CA GLN A 259 22.65 -0.66 29.87
C GLN A 259 23.10 0.81 29.93
N ARG A 260 22.98 1.56 28.84
CA ARG A 260 23.25 3.01 28.80
C ARG A 260 22.19 3.80 29.58
N ILE A 261 20.92 3.44 29.44
CA ILE A 261 19.83 4.01 30.20
C ILE A 261 20.01 3.78 31.70
N GLU A 262 20.36 2.54 32.11
CA GLU A 262 20.58 2.18 33.53
C GLU A 262 21.72 2.96 34.19
N LYS A 263 22.79 3.24 33.46
CA LYS A 263 23.89 4.07 33.96
C LYS A 263 23.47 5.48 34.37
N GLU A 264 22.48 6.04 33.67
CA GLU A 264 22.01 7.41 33.91
C GLU A 264 20.83 7.47 34.88
N TYR A 265 19.86 6.59 34.70
CA TYR A 265 18.59 6.64 35.45
C TYR A 265 18.52 5.67 36.63
N LYS A 266 19.50 4.79 36.78
CA LYS A 266 19.53 3.71 37.82
C LYS A 266 18.20 2.89 37.88
N PRO A 267 17.51 2.63 36.80
CA PRO A 267 16.38 1.73 36.81
C PRO A 267 16.87 0.29 36.72
N HIS A 268 16.08 -0.64 37.21
CA HIS A 268 16.28 -2.06 36.91
C HIS A 268 15.42 -2.38 35.67
N THR A 269 16.05 -2.66 34.53
CA THR A 269 15.35 -3.05 33.29
C THR A 269 15.02 -4.54 33.35
N SER A 270 13.80 -4.91 32.97
CA SER A 270 13.43 -6.31 32.89
C SER A 270 13.97 -6.96 31.61
N GLU A 271 14.25 -8.26 31.65
CA GLU A 271 14.62 -9.02 30.46
C GLU A 271 13.52 -8.95 29.38
N ASP A 272 12.25 -8.93 29.80
CA ASP A 272 11.11 -8.74 28.91
C ASP A 272 11.16 -7.41 28.13
N ASP A 273 11.61 -6.31 28.75
CA ASP A 273 11.76 -5.02 28.07
C ASP A 273 12.88 -5.08 27.02
N VAL A 274 14.01 -5.72 27.33
CA VAL A 274 15.14 -5.95 26.40
C VAL A 274 14.66 -6.80 25.21
N MET A 275 13.98 -7.90 25.48
CA MET A 275 13.44 -8.82 24.50
C MET A 275 12.45 -8.10 23.56
N PHE A 276 11.59 -7.30 24.17
CA PHE A 276 10.57 -6.57 23.41
C PHE A 276 11.17 -5.50 22.48
N LEU A 277 12.15 -4.73 22.98
CA LEU A 277 12.85 -3.77 22.13
C LEU A 277 13.66 -4.48 21.05
N ALA A 278 14.25 -5.64 21.34
CA ALA A 278 14.94 -6.48 20.36
C ALA A 278 13.98 -6.94 19.23
N LEU A 279 12.76 -7.33 19.59
CA LEU A 279 11.73 -7.66 18.61
C LEU A 279 11.39 -6.45 17.71
N MET A 280 11.25 -5.26 18.30
CA MET A 280 11.03 -4.04 17.51
C MET A 280 12.20 -3.74 16.58
N LEU A 281 13.44 -3.97 17.02
CA LEU A 281 14.64 -3.80 16.21
C LEU A 281 14.76 -4.86 15.09
N LEU A 282 14.30 -6.08 15.32
CA LEU A 282 14.22 -7.12 14.28
C LEU A 282 13.22 -6.74 13.18
N THR A 283 12.12 -6.07 13.55
CA THR A 283 11.11 -5.60 12.58
C THR A 283 11.47 -4.26 11.93
N ALA A 284 12.49 -3.56 12.45
CA ALA A 284 12.88 -2.22 12.02
C ALA A 284 13.50 -2.20 10.63
N LYS A 285 13.17 -1.17 9.84
CA LYS A 285 13.88 -0.84 8.60
C LYS A 285 15.19 -0.16 8.95
N LYS A 286 16.28 -0.56 8.31
CA LYS A 286 17.63 -0.04 8.56
C LYS A 286 18.22 0.53 7.29
N LEU A 287 18.86 1.70 7.38
CA LEU A 287 19.64 2.30 6.30
C LEU A 287 21.06 1.71 6.27
N LYS A 288 21.64 1.43 7.46
CA LYS A 288 22.89 0.69 7.62
C LYS A 288 22.67 -0.45 8.61
N ASN A 289 23.10 -1.63 8.23
CA ASN A 289 22.94 -2.83 9.04
C ASN A 289 24.23 -3.19 9.78
N PHE A 290 24.15 -4.13 10.73
CA PHE A 290 25.29 -4.65 11.47
C PHE A 290 26.39 -5.15 10.52
N THR A 291 27.60 -4.59 10.63
CA THR A 291 28.74 -4.91 9.74
C THR A 291 29.51 -6.16 10.18
N ASP A 292 29.43 -6.52 11.47
CA ASP A 292 30.10 -7.69 12.04
C ASP A 292 29.07 -8.60 12.71
N LEU A 293 28.61 -9.59 11.96
CA LEU A 293 27.69 -10.62 12.48
C LEU A 293 28.45 -11.57 13.41
N LYS A 294 28.50 -11.25 14.69
CA LYS A 294 28.78 -12.22 15.75
C LYS A 294 27.53 -13.08 15.99
N GLY A 295 27.00 -13.69 14.92
CA GLY A 295 25.89 -14.62 15.05
C GLY A 295 26.40 -16.01 15.36
N GLY A 296 25.84 -16.67 16.38
CA GLY A 296 26.05 -18.09 16.63
C GLY A 296 25.53 -18.96 15.46
N ASP A 297 25.67 -20.26 15.57
CA ASP A 297 25.27 -21.23 14.52
C ASP A 297 23.81 -21.13 14.11
N TYR A 298 22.93 -20.66 14.99
CA TYR A 298 21.50 -20.46 14.72
C TYR A 298 21.24 -19.34 13.72
N ALA A 299 21.87 -18.16 13.90
CA ALA A 299 21.73 -17.04 12.95
C ALA A 299 22.26 -17.44 11.55
N ARG A 300 23.38 -18.20 11.51
CA ARG A 300 23.92 -18.73 10.24
C ARG A 300 23.02 -19.77 9.59
N ALA A 301 22.31 -20.58 10.36
CA ALA A 301 21.35 -21.55 9.83
C ALA A 301 20.11 -20.86 9.27
N TYR A 302 19.60 -19.83 9.97
CA TYR A 302 18.50 -18.99 9.50
C TYR A 302 18.87 -18.27 8.21
N ASP A 303 20.05 -17.64 8.14
CA ASP A 303 20.54 -16.94 6.96
C ASP A 303 20.68 -17.88 5.75
N ARG A 304 21.08 -19.15 5.96
CA ARG A 304 21.13 -20.16 4.89
C ARG A 304 19.75 -20.51 4.34
N ASN A 305 18.76 -20.68 5.19
CA ASN A 305 17.38 -20.97 4.78
C ASN A 305 16.75 -19.76 4.11
N LEU A 306 16.95 -18.59 4.68
CA LEU A 306 16.54 -17.32 4.08
C LEU A 306 17.19 -17.11 2.71
N GLY A 307 18.48 -17.44 2.57
CA GLY A 307 19.20 -17.33 1.28
C GLY A 307 18.62 -18.23 0.19
N LYS A 308 18.16 -19.44 0.54
CA LYS A 308 17.45 -20.33 -0.40
C LYS A 308 16.10 -19.74 -0.80
N PHE A 309 15.38 -19.20 0.17
CA PHE A 309 14.09 -18.58 -0.04
C PHE A 309 14.18 -17.32 -0.93
N VAL A 310 15.14 -16.43 -0.67
CA VAL A 310 15.38 -15.24 -1.52
C VAL A 310 15.75 -15.64 -2.95
N LYS A 311 16.58 -16.67 -3.14
CA LYS A 311 16.87 -17.19 -4.48
C LYS A 311 15.61 -17.69 -5.18
N LEU A 312 14.76 -18.43 -4.47
CA LEU A 312 13.50 -18.93 -5.02
C LEU A 312 12.55 -17.79 -5.42
N ILE A 313 12.50 -16.70 -4.64
CA ILE A 313 11.75 -15.49 -4.99
C ILE A 313 12.30 -14.90 -6.29
N ILE A 314 13.62 -14.68 -6.39
CA ILE A 314 14.26 -14.12 -7.59
C ILE A 314 13.98 -15.03 -8.78
N ASP A 315 14.21 -16.35 -8.68
CA ASP A 315 13.98 -17.31 -9.77
C ASP A 315 12.51 -17.34 -10.23
N THR A 316 11.58 -17.12 -9.30
CA THR A 316 10.15 -17.07 -9.63
C THR A 316 9.83 -15.80 -10.42
N ILE A 317 10.31 -14.67 -9.97
CA ILE A 317 10.12 -13.37 -10.63
C ILE A 317 10.80 -13.34 -11.98
N ASP A 318 12.03 -13.87 -12.09
CA ASP A 318 12.77 -14.02 -13.36
C ASP A 318 11.96 -14.81 -14.39
N SER A 319 11.34 -15.91 -13.93
CA SER A 319 10.51 -16.76 -14.79
C SER A 319 9.25 -16.06 -15.29
N VAL A 320 8.64 -15.19 -14.44
CA VAL A 320 7.42 -14.45 -14.77
C VAL A 320 7.71 -13.27 -15.68
N LEU A 321 8.79 -12.51 -15.40
CA LEU A 321 9.17 -11.33 -16.18
C LEU A 321 9.99 -11.66 -17.45
N ASP A 322 10.46 -12.91 -17.59
CA ASP A 322 11.39 -13.33 -18.64
C ASP A 322 12.70 -12.52 -18.62
N ILE A 323 13.18 -12.18 -17.44
CA ILE A 323 14.40 -11.39 -17.20
C ILE A 323 15.28 -12.15 -16.21
N ASP A 324 16.50 -12.49 -16.59
CA ASP A 324 17.46 -13.11 -15.67
C ASP A 324 18.08 -12.04 -14.74
N LEU A 325 17.69 -12.02 -13.47
CA LEU A 325 18.25 -11.19 -12.40
C LEU A 325 19.13 -11.99 -11.43
N SER A 326 19.27 -13.31 -11.66
CA SER A 326 19.95 -14.25 -10.76
C SER A 326 21.42 -13.89 -10.47
N GLY A 327 22.08 -13.19 -11.42
CA GLY A 327 23.45 -12.71 -11.29
C GLY A 327 23.61 -11.36 -10.56
N ASP A 328 22.52 -10.67 -10.19
CA ASP A 328 22.61 -9.37 -9.51
C ASP A 328 22.88 -9.55 -8.00
N LYS A 329 24.15 -9.49 -7.63
CA LYS A 329 24.61 -9.64 -6.23
C LYS A 329 23.99 -8.58 -5.31
N LEU A 330 23.86 -7.33 -5.79
CA LEU A 330 23.26 -6.25 -4.99
C LEU A 330 21.77 -6.51 -4.72
N LEU A 331 21.03 -7.03 -5.71
CA LEU A 331 19.65 -7.44 -5.51
C LEU A 331 19.54 -8.51 -4.44
N TYR A 332 20.35 -9.58 -4.56
CA TYR A 332 20.33 -10.68 -3.60
C TYR A 332 20.63 -10.21 -2.18
N GLU A 333 21.69 -9.44 -1.97
CA GLU A 333 22.10 -8.91 -0.67
C GLU A 333 21.03 -7.96 -0.08
N SER A 334 20.46 -7.08 -0.91
CA SER A 334 19.41 -6.15 -0.47
C SER A 334 18.13 -6.87 -0.09
N LEU A 335 17.71 -7.88 -0.87
CA LEU A 335 16.54 -8.70 -0.55
C LEU A 335 16.76 -9.54 0.71
N MET A 336 17.96 -10.09 0.93
CA MET A 336 18.29 -10.80 2.18
C MET A 336 18.04 -9.92 3.42
N LEU A 337 18.50 -8.66 3.37
CA LEU A 337 18.32 -7.71 4.46
C LEU A 337 16.85 -7.34 4.67
N HIS A 338 16.15 -7.03 3.58
CA HIS A 338 14.72 -6.68 3.61
C HIS A 338 13.86 -7.84 4.12
N MET A 339 14.05 -9.03 3.57
CA MET A 339 13.24 -10.21 3.87
C MET A 339 13.39 -10.67 5.32
N ARG A 340 14.57 -10.53 5.90
CA ARG A 340 14.79 -10.84 7.30
C ARG A 340 13.83 -10.05 8.20
N SER A 341 13.80 -8.74 8.06
CA SER A 341 12.90 -7.88 8.85
C SER A 341 11.44 -8.01 8.44
N ALA A 342 11.14 -8.23 7.16
CA ALA A 342 9.79 -8.43 6.65
C ALA A 342 9.11 -9.67 7.26
N ILE A 343 9.82 -10.81 7.34
CA ILE A 343 9.29 -12.04 7.94
C ILE A 343 8.97 -11.83 9.43
N PHE A 344 9.82 -11.11 10.18
CA PHE A 344 9.54 -10.78 11.57
C PHE A 344 8.32 -9.84 11.70
N ARG A 345 8.18 -8.82 10.84
CA ARG A 345 7.00 -7.94 10.83
C ARG A 345 5.70 -8.73 10.61
N MET A 346 5.71 -9.64 9.65
CA MET A 346 4.55 -10.48 9.34
C MET A 346 4.21 -11.43 10.49
N LYS A 347 5.21 -12.10 11.09
CA LYS A 347 5.00 -13.02 12.22
C LYS A 347 4.43 -12.34 13.46
N TYR A 348 4.84 -11.12 13.74
CA TYR A 348 4.49 -10.43 14.98
C TYR A 348 3.51 -9.27 14.77
N SER A 349 2.87 -9.19 13.59
CA SER A 349 1.84 -8.19 13.25
C SER A 349 2.27 -6.75 13.58
N THR A 350 3.55 -6.42 13.37
CA THR A 350 4.09 -5.08 13.60
C THR A 350 4.02 -4.25 12.31
N ALA A 351 2.91 -4.32 11.57
CA ALA A 351 2.72 -3.59 10.33
C ALA A 351 2.94 -2.08 10.56
N THR A 352 3.92 -1.53 9.90
CA THR A 352 4.04 -0.09 9.71
C THR A 352 3.23 0.25 8.48
N GLY A 353 2.20 1.07 8.60
CA GLY A 353 1.34 1.49 7.48
C GLY A 353 2.10 2.35 6.49
N ASP A 354 2.92 1.72 5.67
CA ASP A 354 3.62 2.35 4.56
C ASP A 354 2.67 2.27 3.34
N HIS A 355 2.01 3.35 2.99
CA HIS A 355 1.09 3.40 1.85
C HIS A 355 1.80 3.41 0.47
N ILE A 356 3.00 2.80 0.40
CA ILE A 356 3.80 2.76 -0.82
C ILE A 356 3.22 1.80 -1.86
N SER A 357 2.42 0.84 -1.43
CA SER A 357 1.82 -0.17 -2.30
C SER A 357 1.00 0.44 -3.44
N LYS A 358 0.20 1.47 -3.16
CA LYS A 358 -0.60 2.15 -4.18
C LYS A 358 0.27 2.80 -5.27
N TYR A 359 1.37 3.45 -4.87
CA TYR A 359 2.34 4.02 -5.82
C TYR A 359 2.98 2.93 -6.67
N VAL A 360 3.47 1.86 -6.04
CA VAL A 360 4.16 0.76 -6.73
C VAL A 360 3.23 0.02 -7.70
N LYS A 361 1.98 -0.20 -7.32
CA LYS A 361 0.95 -0.80 -8.20
C LYS A 361 0.72 0.01 -9.47
N ASN A 362 0.70 1.33 -9.35
CA ASN A 362 0.43 2.21 -10.49
C ASN A 362 1.65 2.37 -11.38
N GLU A 363 2.83 2.63 -10.80
CA GLU A 363 4.04 2.96 -11.54
C GLU A 363 4.80 1.72 -12.04
N TYR A 364 4.77 0.61 -11.28
CA TYR A 364 5.54 -0.61 -11.55
C TYR A 364 4.66 -1.86 -11.58
N LYS A 365 3.52 -1.77 -12.27
CA LYS A 365 2.47 -2.80 -12.35
C LYS A 365 3.03 -4.20 -12.63
N GLN A 366 3.87 -4.34 -13.65
CA GLN A 366 4.43 -5.62 -14.07
C GLN A 366 5.31 -6.23 -12.98
N THR A 367 6.19 -5.41 -12.41
CA THR A 367 7.09 -5.83 -11.33
C THR A 367 6.31 -6.19 -10.09
N PHE A 368 5.26 -5.42 -9.75
CA PHE A 368 4.39 -5.70 -8.61
C PHE A 368 3.64 -7.03 -8.80
N LEU A 369 3.04 -7.25 -9.98
CA LEU A 369 2.33 -8.50 -10.29
C LEU A 369 3.26 -9.72 -10.29
N ALA A 370 4.47 -9.58 -10.86
CA ALA A 370 5.48 -10.63 -10.80
C ALA A 370 5.88 -10.95 -9.36
N THR A 371 6.02 -9.93 -8.51
CA THR A 371 6.30 -10.10 -7.09
C THR A 371 5.12 -10.76 -6.37
N TRP A 372 3.89 -10.39 -6.72
CA TRP A 372 2.68 -11.02 -6.19
C TRP A 372 2.65 -12.54 -6.40
N SER A 373 3.19 -13.02 -7.54
CA SER A 373 3.27 -14.46 -7.81
C SER A 373 4.07 -15.27 -6.77
N THR A 374 4.84 -14.58 -5.92
CA THR A 374 5.63 -15.19 -4.84
C THR A 374 4.86 -15.28 -3.51
N SER A 375 3.64 -14.74 -3.42
CA SER A 375 2.89 -14.64 -2.16
C SER A 375 2.70 -15.99 -1.46
N ASN A 376 2.38 -17.04 -2.19
CA ASN A 376 2.18 -18.38 -1.64
C ASN A 376 3.46 -19.00 -1.06
N LEU A 377 4.65 -18.55 -1.51
CA LEU A 377 5.91 -19.05 -0.98
C LEU A 377 6.13 -18.63 0.48
N PHE A 378 5.56 -17.51 0.91
CA PHE A 378 5.64 -17.05 2.29
C PHE A 378 4.85 -17.94 3.25
N GLU A 379 3.66 -18.40 2.83
CA GLU A 379 2.87 -19.35 3.60
C GLU A 379 3.58 -20.70 3.69
N GLU A 380 4.10 -21.20 2.57
CA GLU A 380 4.78 -22.49 2.49
C GLU A 380 6.06 -22.55 3.34
N TYR A 381 6.89 -21.50 3.31
CA TYR A 381 8.23 -21.53 3.95
C TYR A 381 8.24 -20.99 5.37
N TYR A 382 7.34 -20.08 5.71
CA TYR A 382 7.37 -19.35 6.98
C TYR A 382 6.05 -19.33 7.73
N ASP A 383 4.99 -19.91 7.17
CA ASP A 383 3.63 -19.89 7.75
C ASP A 383 3.16 -18.46 8.06
N VAL A 384 3.41 -17.54 7.13
CA VAL A 384 3.01 -16.14 7.22
C VAL A 384 2.28 -15.68 5.96
N GLN A 385 1.29 -14.82 6.15
CA GLN A 385 0.62 -14.14 5.05
C GLN A 385 1.37 -12.85 4.72
N VAL A 386 1.85 -12.74 3.48
CA VAL A 386 2.56 -11.55 3.04
C VAL A 386 1.60 -10.39 2.82
N THR A 387 1.95 -9.22 3.34
CA THR A 387 1.17 -7.99 3.13
C THR A 387 1.51 -7.34 1.80
N GLU A 388 0.57 -6.51 1.31
CA GLU A 388 0.74 -5.75 0.07
C GLU A 388 1.95 -4.81 0.13
N ASP A 389 2.18 -4.16 1.26
CA ASP A 389 3.32 -3.25 1.45
C ASP A 389 4.67 -3.98 1.43
N GLU A 390 4.74 -5.22 1.94
CA GLU A 390 5.96 -6.02 1.85
C GLU A 390 6.22 -6.48 0.40
N LEU A 391 5.17 -6.86 -0.33
CA LEU A 391 5.29 -7.15 -1.77
C LEU A 391 5.72 -5.92 -2.56
N ALA A 392 5.18 -4.76 -2.24
CA ALA A 392 5.60 -3.49 -2.86
C ALA A 392 7.07 -3.18 -2.55
N GLY A 393 7.52 -3.43 -1.33
CA GLY A 393 8.93 -3.30 -0.96
C GLY A 393 9.84 -4.21 -1.80
N ILE A 394 9.47 -5.48 -1.95
CA ILE A 394 10.22 -6.42 -2.80
C ILE A 394 10.22 -5.94 -4.25
N ALA A 395 9.06 -5.50 -4.77
CA ALA A 395 8.93 -4.99 -6.13
C ALA A 395 9.88 -3.81 -6.42
N LEU A 396 10.12 -2.93 -5.44
CA LEU A 396 11.07 -1.83 -5.61
C LEU A 396 12.52 -2.31 -5.75
N TYR A 397 12.95 -3.34 -4.99
CA TYR A 397 14.29 -3.93 -5.16
C TYR A 397 14.44 -4.61 -6.53
N ILE A 398 13.40 -5.33 -6.97
CA ILE A 398 13.36 -5.94 -8.30
C ILE A 398 13.41 -4.87 -9.38
N GLN A 399 12.62 -3.81 -9.26
CA GLN A 399 12.60 -2.70 -10.22
C GLN A 399 13.96 -2.01 -10.31
N ALA A 400 14.63 -1.79 -9.19
CA ALA A 400 15.98 -1.24 -9.17
C ALA A 400 16.99 -2.15 -9.89
N ALA A 401 16.88 -3.49 -9.75
CA ALA A 401 17.71 -4.45 -10.46
C ALA A 401 17.42 -4.44 -11.98
N ILE A 402 16.16 -4.35 -12.37
CA ILE A 402 15.75 -4.22 -13.78
C ILE A 402 16.36 -2.95 -14.39
N ILE A 403 16.29 -1.82 -13.69
CA ILE A 403 16.89 -0.55 -14.15
C ILE A 403 18.41 -0.69 -14.30
N ARG A 404 19.10 -1.36 -13.37
CA ARG A 404 20.54 -1.63 -13.50
C ARG A 404 20.85 -2.50 -14.72
N LYS A 405 20.06 -3.53 -14.95
CA LYS A 405 20.22 -4.43 -16.10
C LYS A 405 19.92 -3.71 -17.41
N LYS A 406 18.90 -2.85 -17.46
CA LYS A 406 18.56 -2.03 -18.63
C LYS A 406 19.68 -1.08 -19.03
N LYS A 407 20.40 -0.49 -18.08
CA LYS A 407 21.56 0.38 -18.36
C LYS A 407 22.67 -0.35 -19.16
N GLY A 408 22.74 -1.66 -19.10
CA GLY A 408 23.68 -2.49 -19.87
C GLY A 408 23.24 -2.78 -21.31
N ARG A 409 21.98 -2.47 -21.70
CA ARG A 409 21.46 -2.66 -23.06
C ARG A 409 20.99 -1.34 -23.64
N PRO A 410 21.82 -0.67 -24.45
CA PRO A 410 21.44 0.60 -25.07
C PRO A 410 20.28 0.39 -26.05
N ILE A 411 19.30 1.29 -26.02
CA ILE A 411 18.21 1.39 -26.98
C ILE A 411 18.62 2.35 -28.07
N ARG A 412 18.50 1.92 -29.33
CA ARG A 412 18.68 2.75 -30.50
C ARG A 412 17.32 3.24 -31.01
N ALA A 413 17.13 4.55 -31.03
CA ALA A 413 15.89 5.15 -31.52
C ALA A 413 16.09 5.88 -32.83
N LEU A 414 15.06 5.90 -33.67
CA LEU A 414 14.96 6.74 -34.86
C LEU A 414 13.91 7.82 -34.63
N LEU A 415 14.27 9.08 -34.79
CA LEU A 415 13.35 10.20 -34.75
C LEU A 415 12.99 10.63 -36.17
N ILE A 416 11.75 10.44 -36.59
CA ILE A 416 11.23 10.95 -37.87
C ILE A 416 10.56 12.29 -37.63
N SER A 417 11.08 13.32 -38.27
CA SER A 417 10.63 14.69 -38.05
C SER A 417 10.51 15.48 -39.37
N GLU A 418 9.47 16.27 -39.50
CA GLU A 418 9.31 17.28 -40.58
C GLU A 418 9.98 18.60 -40.23
N ARG A 419 10.44 18.74 -39.00
CA ARG A 419 11.01 19.97 -38.44
C ARG A 419 12.51 20.01 -38.67
N GLY A 420 13.06 21.21 -38.77
CA GLY A 420 14.48 21.40 -39.03
C GLY A 420 15.37 20.86 -37.88
N MET A 421 16.67 20.83 -38.15
CA MET A 421 17.71 20.23 -37.31
C MET A 421 17.63 20.63 -35.83
N ALA A 422 17.41 21.91 -35.54
CA ALA A 422 17.36 22.42 -34.16
C ALA A 422 16.21 21.80 -33.33
N ALA A 423 15.01 21.66 -33.93
CA ALA A 423 13.87 21.05 -33.26
C ALA A 423 14.07 19.54 -33.03
N SER A 424 14.65 18.84 -34.03
CA SER A 424 14.98 17.42 -33.92
C SER A 424 16.06 17.17 -32.88
N GLN A 425 17.08 18.02 -32.79
CA GLN A 425 18.13 17.92 -31.80
C GLN A 425 17.59 18.14 -30.38
N LEU A 426 16.75 19.18 -30.18
CA LEU A 426 16.12 19.42 -28.88
C LEU A 426 15.26 18.24 -28.46
N THR A 427 14.43 17.69 -29.36
CA THR A 427 13.58 16.51 -29.08
C THR A 427 14.45 15.30 -28.71
N SER A 428 15.55 15.08 -29.41
CA SER A 428 16.49 13.98 -29.10
C SER A 428 17.12 14.11 -27.71
N GLU A 429 17.57 15.32 -27.35
CA GLU A 429 18.17 15.56 -26.03
C GLU A 429 17.13 15.45 -24.90
N MET A 430 15.91 15.92 -25.11
CA MET A 430 14.82 15.76 -24.15
C MET A 430 14.46 14.28 -23.93
N LEU A 431 14.42 13.47 -24.99
CA LEU A 431 14.17 12.04 -24.93
C LEU A 431 15.29 11.32 -24.16
N LYS A 432 16.57 11.59 -24.49
CA LYS A 432 17.72 10.98 -23.78
C LYS A 432 17.73 11.37 -22.30
N TYR A 433 17.38 12.61 -21.97
CA TYR A 433 17.29 13.06 -20.58
C TYR A 433 16.16 12.36 -19.81
N SER A 434 15.00 12.24 -20.44
CA SER A 434 13.80 11.67 -19.80
C SER A 434 13.78 10.14 -19.78
N ILE A 435 14.46 9.49 -20.76
CA ILE A 435 14.52 8.04 -20.94
C ILE A 435 15.98 7.64 -21.13
N PRO A 436 16.76 7.50 -20.05
CA PRO A 436 18.21 7.25 -20.11
C PRO A 436 18.60 5.94 -20.81
N GLU A 437 17.67 5.02 -21.00
CA GLU A 437 17.83 3.79 -21.76
C GLU A 437 18.08 4.04 -23.25
N ILE A 438 17.58 5.16 -23.78
CA ILE A 438 17.82 5.58 -25.15
C ILE A 438 19.18 6.27 -25.22
N THR A 439 20.18 5.57 -25.69
CA THR A 439 21.57 6.07 -25.76
C THR A 439 21.89 6.71 -27.10
N ASP A 440 21.25 6.26 -28.16
CA ASP A 440 21.48 6.72 -29.52
C ASP A 440 20.16 7.06 -30.20
N ILE A 441 20.07 8.27 -30.76
CA ILE A 441 18.91 8.73 -31.55
C ILE A 441 19.43 9.25 -32.89
N GLU A 442 19.07 8.55 -33.96
CA GLU A 442 19.26 9.00 -35.31
C GLU A 442 18.03 9.80 -35.76
N ALA A 443 18.24 10.95 -36.42
CA ALA A 443 17.13 11.72 -36.97
C ALA A 443 17.04 11.51 -38.50
N ALA A 444 15.83 11.23 -38.97
CA ALA A 444 15.54 11.09 -40.38
C ALA A 444 14.40 12.02 -40.83
N SER A 445 14.45 12.46 -42.08
CA SER A 445 13.38 13.20 -42.70
C SER A 445 12.29 12.24 -43.18
N CYS A 446 11.04 12.72 -43.19
CA CYS A 446 9.89 11.90 -43.61
C CYS A 446 9.95 11.54 -45.09
N HIS A 447 10.47 12.44 -45.97
CA HIS A 447 10.51 12.24 -47.42
C HIS A 447 11.55 11.21 -47.86
N ASP A 448 12.58 10.95 -47.05
CA ASP A 448 13.64 9.99 -47.37
C ASP A 448 13.59 8.71 -46.53
N PHE A 449 12.55 8.62 -45.69
CA PHE A 449 12.35 7.50 -44.77
C PHE A 449 11.99 6.22 -45.54
N ARG A 450 12.82 5.19 -45.43
CA ARG A 450 12.53 3.82 -45.88
C ARG A 450 12.75 2.84 -44.72
N LEU A 451 11.71 2.17 -44.29
CA LEU A 451 11.71 1.25 -43.14
C LEU A 451 12.83 0.19 -43.26
N SER A 452 13.15 -0.26 -44.50
CA SER A 452 14.20 -1.22 -44.78
C SER A 452 15.61 -0.78 -44.37
N ASN A 453 15.86 0.53 -44.28
CA ASN A 453 17.17 1.09 -43.94
C ASN A 453 17.41 1.12 -42.42
N TYR A 454 16.37 0.91 -41.62
CA TYR A 454 16.40 1.05 -40.14
C TYR A 454 16.01 -0.25 -39.44
N ARG A 455 16.57 -1.39 -39.89
CA ARG A 455 16.29 -2.71 -39.30
C ARG A 455 16.85 -2.86 -37.88
N ASP A 456 17.94 -2.16 -37.57
CA ASP A 456 18.66 -2.26 -36.29
C ASP A 456 18.21 -1.27 -35.23
N VAL A 457 17.10 -0.56 -35.50
CA VAL A 457 16.50 0.42 -34.57
C VAL A 457 15.46 -0.28 -33.74
N ASP A 458 15.51 -0.05 -32.40
CA ASP A 458 14.58 -0.64 -31.45
C ASP A 458 13.25 0.11 -31.37
N VAL A 459 13.26 1.45 -31.48
CA VAL A 459 12.07 2.33 -31.40
C VAL A 459 12.10 3.36 -32.50
N ILE A 460 10.96 3.60 -33.14
CA ILE A 460 10.77 4.65 -34.15
C ILE A 460 9.81 5.69 -33.57
N ILE A 461 10.28 6.90 -33.38
CA ILE A 461 9.52 8.01 -32.82
C ILE A 461 9.11 8.91 -33.97
N ASN A 462 7.83 8.93 -34.29
CA ASN A 462 7.32 9.66 -35.45
C ASN A 462 6.58 10.94 -35.01
N THR A 463 7.14 12.10 -35.36
CA THR A 463 6.54 13.41 -35.10
C THR A 463 6.01 14.10 -36.39
N SER A 464 6.00 13.39 -37.53
CA SER A 464 5.64 13.97 -38.84
C SER A 464 4.16 13.97 -39.13
N GLY A 465 3.31 13.34 -38.33
CA GLY A 465 1.88 13.22 -38.63
C GLY A 465 1.54 12.18 -39.69
N ASN A 466 2.49 11.66 -40.45
CA ASN A 466 2.27 10.61 -41.47
C ASN A 466 2.13 9.24 -40.82
N GLU A 467 1.16 8.45 -41.25
CA GLU A 467 0.98 7.08 -40.72
C GLU A 467 2.11 6.15 -41.18
N ILE A 468 2.86 5.57 -40.24
CA ILE A 468 3.88 4.56 -40.49
C ILE A 468 3.43 3.28 -39.81
N ARG A 469 3.23 2.22 -40.58
CA ARG A 469 2.80 0.90 -40.07
C ARG A 469 4.00 0.01 -39.74
N ASP A 470 4.46 0.12 -38.52
CA ASP A 470 5.48 -0.77 -37.94
C ASP A 470 5.23 -0.85 -36.43
N GLU A 471 5.43 -2.03 -35.86
CA GLU A 471 5.21 -2.25 -34.41
C GLU A 471 6.14 -1.43 -33.51
N ARG A 472 7.28 -0.96 -34.01
CA ARG A 472 8.26 -0.14 -33.30
C ARG A 472 7.87 1.33 -33.22
N VAL A 473 6.84 1.75 -33.95
CA VAL A 473 6.49 3.16 -34.10
C VAL A 473 5.67 3.67 -32.91
N VAL A 474 6.10 4.82 -32.39
CA VAL A 474 5.35 5.66 -31.47
C VAL A 474 5.00 6.96 -32.19
N MET A 475 3.71 7.22 -32.37
CA MET A 475 3.23 8.46 -32.98
C MET A 475 3.16 9.54 -31.89
N LEU A 476 3.77 10.70 -32.16
CA LEU A 476 3.71 11.86 -31.27
C LEU A 476 3.05 13.03 -32.01
N GLU A 477 1.93 13.52 -31.50
CA GLU A 477 1.27 14.67 -32.06
C GLU A 477 1.92 15.98 -31.59
N GLY A 478 2.54 16.70 -32.52
CA GLY A 478 3.04 18.05 -32.27
C GLY A 478 4.37 18.13 -31.51
N HIS A 479 4.42 18.94 -30.44
CA HIS A 479 5.63 19.06 -29.60
C HIS A 479 5.71 17.95 -28.56
N LEU A 480 6.94 17.52 -28.22
CA LEU A 480 7.17 16.57 -27.15
C LEU A 480 6.62 17.17 -25.83
N ARG A 481 5.58 16.56 -25.30
CA ARG A 481 4.98 16.88 -24.00
C ARG A 481 5.11 15.65 -23.10
N ASP A 482 4.80 15.81 -21.81
CA ASP A 482 4.89 14.72 -20.83
C ASP A 482 4.18 13.43 -21.27
N GLN A 483 3.00 13.55 -21.89
CA GLN A 483 2.26 12.42 -22.46
C GLN A 483 3.01 11.71 -23.60
N GLY A 484 3.71 12.47 -24.44
CA GLY A 484 4.52 11.91 -25.52
C GLY A 484 5.76 11.18 -25.00
N ILE A 485 6.44 11.74 -24.00
CA ILE A 485 7.56 11.09 -23.33
C ILE A 485 7.09 9.78 -22.69
N GLU A 486 5.92 9.79 -22.07
CA GLU A 486 5.37 8.59 -21.44
C GLU A 486 5.02 7.49 -22.45
N ALA A 487 4.47 7.84 -23.61
CA ALA A 487 4.20 6.88 -24.68
C ALA A 487 5.50 6.22 -25.20
N VAL A 488 6.59 7.01 -25.34
CA VAL A 488 7.90 6.46 -25.73
C VAL A 488 8.47 5.58 -24.61
N ARG A 489 8.34 5.99 -23.35
CA ARG A 489 8.76 5.22 -22.19
C ARG A 489 8.05 3.86 -22.12
N GLN A 490 6.73 3.84 -22.32
CA GLN A 490 5.94 2.60 -22.37
C GLN A 490 6.43 1.69 -23.50
N LYS A 491 6.73 2.25 -24.66
CA LYS A 491 7.30 1.48 -25.78
C LYS A 491 8.66 0.90 -25.49
N VAL A 492 9.55 1.69 -24.89
CA VAL A 492 10.87 1.22 -24.44
C VAL A 492 10.70 0.11 -23.38
N ASN A 493 9.77 0.25 -22.45
CA ASN A 493 9.46 -0.79 -21.47
C ASN A 493 8.98 -2.09 -22.14
N GLN A 494 8.10 -2.01 -23.15
CA GLN A 494 7.65 -3.19 -23.90
C GLN A 494 8.79 -3.97 -24.53
N ILE A 495 9.84 -3.30 -25.02
CA ILE A 495 11.02 -3.97 -25.61
C ILE A 495 11.76 -4.84 -24.59
N PHE A 496 11.77 -4.44 -23.30
CA PHE A 496 12.43 -5.19 -22.24
C PHE A 496 11.56 -6.33 -21.70
N TYR A 497 10.25 -6.14 -21.61
CA TYR A 497 9.34 -7.10 -20.99
C TYR A 497 8.67 -8.06 -21.98
N PHE A 498 8.46 -7.65 -23.27
CA PHE A 498 7.69 -8.44 -24.22
C PHE A 498 8.34 -8.54 -25.60
N ARG A 499 8.75 -9.76 -25.95
CA ARG A 499 9.15 -10.12 -27.31
C ARG A 499 7.95 -10.57 -28.13
N LYS A 500 7.26 -9.70 -28.87
CA LYS A 500 6.22 -9.91 -29.90
C LYS A 500 4.76 -9.69 -29.49
N LYS A 501 4.05 -8.87 -30.30
CA LYS A 501 2.60 -8.95 -30.47
C LYS A 501 2.27 -10.32 -31.10
N GLN A 502 1.89 -11.28 -30.29
CA GLN A 502 1.14 -12.46 -30.69
C GLN A 502 -0.29 -12.28 -30.21
N GLU A 503 -1.30 -12.80 -30.97
CA GLU A 503 -2.66 -12.96 -30.41
C GLU A 503 -2.53 -13.59 -29.03
N PHE A 504 -3.17 -12.99 -28.02
CA PHE A 504 -3.09 -13.49 -26.66
C PHE A 504 -3.81 -14.84 -26.53
N HIS A 505 -3.15 -15.79 -25.95
CA HIS A 505 -3.71 -17.02 -25.42
C HIS A 505 -2.83 -17.55 -24.29
N PHE A 506 -3.42 -18.25 -23.33
CA PHE A 506 -2.62 -18.92 -22.31
C PHE A 506 -1.86 -20.09 -22.91
N ASN A 507 -0.63 -20.31 -22.43
CA ASN A 507 0.20 -21.45 -22.83
C ASN A 507 -0.57 -22.77 -22.56
N SER A 508 -0.35 -23.76 -23.38
CA SER A 508 -0.99 -25.08 -23.28
C SER A 508 -0.83 -25.76 -21.90
N LEU A 509 0.23 -25.46 -21.15
CA LEU A 509 0.39 -25.90 -19.77
C LEU A 509 -0.72 -25.37 -18.83
N CYS A 510 -1.29 -24.20 -19.16
CA CYS A 510 -2.31 -23.54 -18.36
C CYS A 510 -3.73 -23.93 -18.75
N HIS A 511 -3.95 -24.58 -19.92
CA HIS A 511 -5.30 -24.88 -20.42
C HIS A 511 -6.13 -25.69 -19.43
N GLN A 512 -5.51 -26.62 -18.68
CA GLN A 512 -6.19 -27.41 -17.66
C GLN A 512 -6.72 -26.61 -16.46
N LEU A 513 -6.24 -25.37 -16.28
CA LEU A 513 -6.72 -24.49 -15.22
C LEU A 513 -8.10 -23.89 -15.53
N PHE A 514 -8.52 -23.90 -16.80
CA PHE A 514 -9.74 -23.27 -17.28
C PHE A 514 -10.74 -24.32 -17.78
N GLU A 515 -12.00 -24.08 -17.47
CA GLU A 515 -13.14 -24.84 -18.00
C GLU A 515 -14.28 -23.86 -18.33
N ALA A 516 -15.00 -24.09 -19.40
CA ALA A 516 -16.01 -23.13 -19.90
C ALA A 516 -17.10 -22.78 -18.88
N ASP A 517 -17.45 -23.71 -17.99
CA ASP A 517 -18.43 -23.50 -16.93
C ASP A 517 -17.90 -22.73 -15.70
N LEU A 518 -16.59 -22.48 -15.64
CA LEU A 518 -15.94 -21.67 -14.61
C LEU A 518 -15.86 -20.16 -14.96
N PHE A 519 -16.50 -19.76 -16.07
CA PHE A 519 -16.63 -18.34 -16.42
C PHE A 519 -17.99 -17.81 -15.99
N LEU A 520 -17.99 -16.69 -15.26
CA LEU A 520 -19.18 -15.96 -14.82
C LEU A 520 -19.25 -14.64 -15.61
N ILE A 521 -20.21 -14.57 -16.53
CA ILE A 521 -20.38 -13.39 -17.36
C ILE A 521 -21.52 -12.54 -16.79
N ARG A 522 -21.18 -11.30 -16.40
CA ARG A 522 -22.12 -10.31 -15.85
C ARG A 522 -22.99 -10.86 -14.72
N PRO A 523 -22.40 -11.53 -13.70
CA PRO A 523 -23.15 -12.03 -12.58
C PRO A 523 -23.83 -10.90 -11.83
N LYS A 524 -25.07 -11.10 -11.39
CA LYS A 524 -25.82 -10.13 -10.58
C LYS A 524 -25.35 -10.23 -9.13
N VAL A 525 -24.43 -9.34 -8.75
CA VAL A 525 -23.87 -9.27 -7.40
C VAL A 525 -23.90 -7.83 -6.88
N GLY A 526 -24.08 -7.67 -5.59
CA GLY A 526 -24.10 -6.36 -4.92
C GLY A 526 -22.73 -5.91 -4.43
N ASP A 527 -21.86 -6.85 -4.10
CA ASP A 527 -20.54 -6.62 -3.51
C ASP A 527 -19.55 -7.75 -3.83
N LYS A 528 -18.29 -7.56 -3.40
CA LYS A 528 -17.21 -8.51 -3.63
C LYS A 528 -17.41 -9.84 -2.91
N ASP A 529 -18.01 -9.83 -1.71
CA ASP A 529 -18.15 -11.05 -0.90
C ASP A 529 -19.18 -12.01 -1.52
N GLN A 530 -20.27 -11.46 -2.09
CA GLN A 530 -21.22 -12.25 -2.88
C GLN A 530 -20.56 -12.84 -4.14
N LEU A 531 -19.71 -12.04 -4.82
CA LEU A 531 -19.02 -12.53 -6.01
C LEU A 531 -18.06 -13.66 -5.67
N ILE A 532 -17.20 -13.50 -4.67
CA ILE A 532 -16.28 -14.52 -4.19
C ILE A 532 -17.06 -15.80 -3.81
N GLY A 533 -18.15 -15.64 -3.06
CA GLY A 533 -19.01 -16.77 -2.68
C GLY A 533 -19.54 -17.55 -3.89
N MET A 534 -20.04 -16.85 -4.93
CA MET A 534 -20.50 -17.47 -6.16
C MET A 534 -19.39 -18.20 -6.93
N MET A 535 -18.19 -17.61 -6.96
CA MET A 535 -17.03 -18.19 -7.66
C MET A 535 -16.55 -19.47 -6.95
N VAL A 536 -16.43 -19.41 -5.61
CA VAL A 536 -16.01 -20.58 -4.81
C VAL A 536 -17.05 -21.69 -4.84
N ASP A 537 -18.36 -21.36 -4.81
CA ASP A 537 -19.44 -22.36 -4.88
C ASP A 537 -19.35 -23.24 -6.15
N LYS A 538 -18.89 -22.68 -7.27
CA LYS A 538 -18.63 -23.48 -8.48
C LYS A 538 -17.54 -24.53 -8.27
N LEU A 539 -16.45 -24.16 -7.60
CA LEU A 539 -15.33 -25.08 -7.32
C LEU A 539 -15.74 -26.15 -6.29
N VAL A 540 -16.48 -25.76 -5.25
CA VAL A 540 -16.99 -26.71 -4.23
C VAL A 540 -17.93 -27.74 -4.87
N LYS A 541 -18.85 -27.29 -5.74
CA LYS A 541 -19.80 -28.21 -6.45
C LYS A 541 -19.10 -29.21 -7.36
N LYS A 542 -17.93 -28.82 -7.91
CA LYS A 542 -17.07 -29.71 -8.72
C LYS A 542 -16.18 -30.63 -7.88
N GLY A 543 -16.02 -30.33 -6.59
CA GLY A 543 -15.08 -31.01 -5.71
C GLY A 543 -13.62 -30.58 -5.90
N ASP A 544 -13.37 -29.48 -6.63
CA ASP A 544 -12.03 -28.97 -6.88
C ASP A 544 -11.41 -28.34 -5.62
N VAL A 545 -12.25 -27.87 -4.69
CA VAL A 545 -11.85 -27.34 -3.38
C VAL A 545 -12.73 -27.89 -2.26
N THR A 546 -12.26 -27.80 -1.01
CA THR A 546 -13.06 -28.17 0.17
C THR A 546 -14.07 -27.07 0.52
N ALA A 547 -15.04 -27.39 1.40
CA ALA A 547 -16.00 -26.40 1.90
C ALA A 547 -15.35 -25.25 2.70
N HIS A 548 -14.16 -25.47 3.26
CA HIS A 548 -13.42 -24.46 4.04
C HIS A 548 -12.65 -23.48 3.16
N TYR A 549 -12.54 -23.71 1.86
CA TYR A 549 -11.83 -22.84 0.94
C TYR A 549 -12.38 -21.41 0.93
N LEU A 550 -13.70 -21.24 1.02
CA LEU A 550 -14.36 -19.92 1.05
C LEU A 550 -13.88 -19.08 2.24
N GLU A 551 -13.82 -19.69 3.41
CA GLU A 551 -13.35 -19.01 4.62
C GLU A 551 -11.89 -18.56 4.48
N SER A 552 -11.04 -19.44 3.94
CA SER A 552 -9.63 -19.11 3.69
C SER A 552 -9.44 -17.98 2.68
N VAL A 553 -10.29 -17.87 1.65
CA VAL A 553 -10.29 -16.74 0.70
C VAL A 553 -10.69 -15.44 1.41
N PHE A 554 -11.71 -15.48 2.26
CA PHE A 554 -12.11 -14.31 3.03
C PHE A 554 -11.06 -13.89 4.06
N ASP A 555 -10.40 -14.83 4.71
CA ASP A 555 -9.29 -14.55 5.64
C ASP A 555 -8.15 -13.85 4.90
N ARG A 556 -7.78 -14.36 3.73
CA ARG A 556 -6.76 -13.76 2.88
C ARG A 556 -7.15 -12.35 2.42
N GLU A 557 -8.40 -12.15 2.00
CA GLU A 557 -8.91 -10.87 1.54
C GLU A 557 -9.05 -9.84 2.68
N ARG A 558 -9.29 -10.28 3.92
CA ARG A 558 -9.27 -9.41 5.12
C ARG A 558 -7.86 -8.99 5.50
N ALA A 559 -6.90 -9.89 5.36
CA ALA A 559 -5.50 -9.60 5.69
C ALA A 559 -4.86 -8.62 4.69
N THR A 560 -5.18 -8.80 3.40
CA THR A 560 -4.58 -7.98 2.32
C THR A 560 -5.50 -8.02 1.10
N THR A 561 -5.79 -6.86 0.51
CA THR A 561 -6.57 -6.80 -0.73
C THR A 561 -5.89 -7.57 -1.86
N THR A 562 -6.67 -8.29 -2.64
CA THR A 562 -6.21 -8.99 -3.84
C THR A 562 -6.38 -8.19 -5.13
N SER A 563 -6.79 -6.92 -5.06
CA SER A 563 -6.79 -6.01 -6.20
C SER A 563 -5.36 -5.70 -6.62
N ILE A 564 -5.07 -5.89 -7.90
CA ILE A 564 -3.78 -5.60 -8.52
C ILE A 564 -3.79 -4.29 -9.34
N GLY A 565 -4.87 -3.51 -9.23
CA GLY A 565 -5.09 -2.30 -10.04
C GLY A 565 -5.74 -2.60 -11.40
N HIS A 566 -5.98 -1.55 -12.21
CA HIS A 566 -6.54 -1.62 -13.57
C HIS A 566 -7.86 -2.40 -13.70
N GLY A 567 -8.67 -2.40 -12.64
CA GLY A 567 -9.96 -3.10 -12.63
C GLY A 567 -9.86 -4.61 -12.40
N VAL A 568 -8.69 -5.14 -12.02
CA VAL A 568 -8.47 -6.59 -11.86
C VAL A 568 -8.22 -6.97 -10.41
N ALA A 569 -8.85 -8.08 -9.97
CA ALA A 569 -8.55 -8.71 -8.69
C ALA A 569 -8.25 -10.21 -8.87
N ILE A 570 -7.39 -10.75 -7.99
CA ILE A 570 -6.94 -12.15 -8.00
C ILE A 570 -7.15 -12.83 -6.64
N PRO A 571 -8.39 -12.93 -6.12
CA PRO A 571 -8.64 -13.60 -4.86
C PRO A 571 -8.16 -15.06 -4.90
N HIS A 572 -7.61 -15.52 -3.78
CA HIS A 572 -7.13 -16.89 -3.60
C HIS A 572 -7.19 -17.28 -2.12
N GLY A 573 -7.23 -18.57 -1.86
CA GLY A 573 -7.30 -19.13 -0.51
C GLY A 573 -6.12 -20.06 -0.20
N ASN A 574 -6.22 -20.78 0.92
CA ASN A 574 -5.19 -21.70 1.38
C ASN A 574 -5.07 -22.91 0.42
N MET A 575 -3.83 -23.22 0.01
CA MET A 575 -3.52 -24.33 -0.88
C MET A 575 -3.92 -25.69 -0.32
N MET A 576 -3.96 -25.86 1.01
CA MET A 576 -4.36 -27.10 1.67
C MET A 576 -5.83 -27.44 1.44
N GLU A 577 -6.66 -26.44 1.11
CA GLU A 577 -8.09 -26.61 0.83
C GLU A 577 -8.39 -26.90 -0.65
N ILE A 578 -7.35 -27.02 -1.49
CA ILE A 578 -7.48 -27.25 -2.93
C ILE A 578 -7.27 -28.75 -3.22
N ASN A 579 -8.20 -29.37 -3.93
CA ASN A 579 -8.10 -30.74 -4.43
C ASN A 579 -7.49 -30.75 -5.84
N GLU A 580 -8.06 -29.96 -6.75
CA GLU A 580 -7.62 -29.78 -8.13
C GLU A 580 -7.40 -28.30 -8.44
N SER A 581 -6.32 -28.00 -9.17
CA SER A 581 -6.02 -26.60 -9.54
C SER A 581 -6.98 -26.12 -10.62
N ARG A 582 -7.71 -25.05 -10.34
CA ARG A 582 -8.67 -24.39 -11.24
C ARG A 582 -8.64 -22.88 -11.07
N ILE A 583 -9.11 -22.20 -12.09
CA ILE A 583 -9.29 -20.74 -12.08
C ILE A 583 -10.73 -20.42 -12.49
N VAL A 584 -11.42 -19.66 -11.65
CA VAL A 584 -12.74 -19.13 -11.99
C VAL A 584 -12.58 -17.69 -12.43
N VAL A 585 -13.17 -17.32 -13.54
CA VAL A 585 -13.09 -15.95 -14.09
C VAL A 585 -14.47 -15.30 -14.03
N ALA A 586 -14.54 -14.09 -13.48
CA ALA A 586 -15.76 -13.30 -13.50
C ALA A 586 -15.53 -11.97 -14.23
N ILE A 587 -16.45 -11.62 -15.15
CA ILE A 587 -16.47 -10.33 -15.84
C ILE A 587 -17.76 -9.62 -15.44
N LEU A 588 -17.62 -8.42 -14.88
CA LEU A 588 -18.73 -7.66 -14.34
C LEU A 588 -19.28 -6.66 -15.35
N ASP A 589 -20.58 -6.43 -15.33
CA ASP A 589 -21.22 -5.36 -16.12
C ASP A 589 -20.88 -3.96 -15.61
N ARG A 590 -20.68 -3.84 -14.28
CA ARG A 590 -20.29 -2.61 -13.61
C ARG A 590 -19.21 -2.90 -12.58
N PRO A 591 -18.17 -2.06 -12.50
CA PRO A 591 -17.14 -2.25 -11.49
C PRO A 591 -17.72 -2.21 -10.07
N ILE A 592 -17.23 -3.08 -9.20
CA ILE A 592 -17.56 -3.11 -7.76
C ILE A 592 -16.38 -2.62 -6.94
N SER A 593 -16.67 -2.12 -5.73
CA SER A 593 -15.63 -1.68 -4.81
C SER A 593 -14.88 -2.86 -4.20
N TRP A 594 -13.55 -2.83 -4.30
CA TRP A 594 -12.63 -3.83 -3.78
C TRP A 594 -11.58 -3.14 -2.90
N HIS A 595 -11.85 -3.00 -1.60
CA HIS A 595 -11.01 -2.24 -0.66
C HIS A 595 -10.61 -0.82 -1.13
N GLY A 596 -11.53 -0.15 -1.84
CA GLY A 596 -11.30 1.21 -2.34
C GLY A 596 -10.92 1.28 -3.82
N ASP A 597 -10.43 0.20 -4.41
CA ASP A 597 -10.24 0.07 -5.86
C ASP A 597 -11.56 -0.31 -6.54
N MET A 598 -11.72 0.03 -7.82
CA MET A 598 -12.85 -0.39 -8.64
C MET A 598 -12.42 -1.57 -9.50
N VAL A 599 -13.11 -2.72 -9.38
CA VAL A 599 -12.77 -3.98 -10.05
C VAL A 599 -13.92 -4.44 -10.92
N ASP A 600 -13.64 -4.83 -12.16
CA ASP A 600 -14.59 -5.34 -13.15
C ASP A 600 -14.21 -6.72 -13.73
N VAL A 601 -12.97 -7.20 -13.49
CA VAL A 601 -12.52 -8.54 -13.87
C VAL A 601 -11.88 -9.23 -12.66
N VAL A 602 -12.32 -10.44 -12.37
CA VAL A 602 -11.84 -11.20 -11.21
C VAL A 602 -11.38 -12.58 -11.63
N PHE A 603 -10.17 -12.97 -11.23
CA PHE A 603 -9.62 -14.31 -11.39
C PHE A 603 -9.47 -14.94 -10.01
N LEU A 604 -10.39 -15.82 -9.62
CA LEU A 604 -10.25 -16.60 -8.38
C LEU A 604 -9.29 -17.76 -8.65
N LEU A 605 -8.15 -17.74 -7.96
CA LEU A 605 -7.07 -18.69 -8.16
C LEU A 605 -7.13 -19.82 -7.12
N ALA A 606 -7.59 -21.00 -7.51
CA ALA A 606 -7.42 -22.22 -6.73
C ALA A 606 -6.27 -23.02 -7.37
N VAL A 607 -5.02 -22.70 -7.01
CA VAL A 607 -3.82 -23.30 -7.64
C VAL A 607 -2.89 -23.89 -6.58
N LYS A 608 -2.43 -25.13 -6.83
CA LYS A 608 -1.44 -25.83 -6.03
C LYS A 608 -0.02 -25.54 -6.53
N MET A 609 0.96 -25.61 -5.62
CA MET A 609 2.38 -25.48 -5.92
C MET A 609 3.21 -26.60 -5.23
N THR A 610 2.63 -27.78 -5.08
CA THR A 610 3.23 -28.92 -4.32
C THR A 610 4.18 -29.78 -5.15
N SER A 611 4.05 -29.75 -6.47
CA SER A 611 4.92 -30.52 -7.41
C SER A 611 5.68 -29.59 -8.35
N LYS A 612 6.79 -30.07 -8.90
CA LYS A 612 7.57 -29.34 -9.92
C LYS A 612 6.72 -28.93 -11.14
N PHE A 613 5.75 -29.78 -11.50
CA PHE A 613 4.85 -29.50 -12.62
C PHE A 613 3.88 -28.37 -12.26
N GLU A 614 3.27 -28.40 -11.09
CA GLU A 614 2.34 -27.36 -10.64
C GLU A 614 3.06 -26.01 -10.48
N ILE A 615 4.25 -26.00 -9.90
CA ILE A 615 5.09 -24.79 -9.82
C ILE A 615 5.36 -24.23 -11.21
N LYS A 616 5.79 -25.05 -12.18
CA LYS A 616 6.03 -24.61 -13.54
C LYS A 616 4.77 -24.07 -14.22
N ARG A 617 3.63 -24.73 -14.03
CA ARG A 617 2.33 -24.33 -14.58
C ARG A 617 1.87 -22.99 -13.98
N THR A 618 1.98 -22.83 -12.67
CA THR A 618 1.59 -21.58 -11.97
C THR A 618 2.48 -20.40 -12.39
N LYS A 619 3.80 -20.60 -12.49
CA LYS A 619 4.71 -19.58 -13.03
C LYS A 619 4.34 -19.17 -14.46
N GLN A 620 4.02 -20.16 -15.32
CA GLN A 620 3.58 -19.89 -16.69
C GLN A 620 2.26 -19.14 -16.73
N PHE A 621 1.31 -19.52 -15.86
CA PHE A 621 0.04 -18.77 -15.73
C PHE A 621 0.29 -17.30 -15.38
N TYR A 622 1.11 -16.99 -14.37
CA TYR A 622 1.41 -15.60 -14.03
C TYR A 622 2.11 -14.85 -15.16
N LYS A 623 3.00 -15.51 -15.91
CA LYS A 623 3.63 -14.92 -17.10
C LYS A 623 2.61 -14.55 -18.17
N ASP A 624 1.69 -15.45 -18.50
CA ASP A 624 0.64 -15.21 -19.50
C ASP A 624 -0.39 -14.19 -18.97
N PHE A 625 -0.76 -14.30 -17.70
CA PHE A 625 -1.67 -13.38 -17.03
C PHE A 625 -1.14 -11.93 -17.03
N LEU A 626 0.16 -11.77 -16.84
CA LEU A 626 0.83 -10.48 -16.93
C LEU A 626 0.70 -9.91 -18.35
N GLN A 627 0.85 -10.72 -19.40
CA GLN A 627 0.65 -10.29 -20.78
C GLN A 627 -0.82 -9.89 -21.06
N LEU A 628 -1.78 -10.61 -20.47
CA LEU A 628 -3.20 -10.27 -20.56
C LEU A 628 -3.51 -8.91 -19.92
N THR A 629 -2.99 -8.67 -18.72
CA THR A 629 -3.33 -7.51 -17.91
C THR A 629 -2.51 -6.25 -18.24
N ASP A 630 -1.34 -6.42 -18.84
CA ASP A 630 -0.48 -5.29 -19.28
C ASP A 630 -0.94 -4.67 -20.61
N ASN A 631 -1.61 -5.44 -21.43
CA ASN A 631 -2.18 -4.96 -22.70
C ASN A 631 -3.65 -4.61 -22.50
N ASP A 632 -3.95 -3.32 -22.44
CA ASP A 632 -5.32 -2.82 -22.31
C ASP A 632 -6.24 -3.34 -23.43
N GLU A 633 -5.71 -3.55 -24.66
CA GLU A 633 -6.49 -4.09 -25.80
C GLU A 633 -6.96 -5.53 -25.51
N ASN A 634 -6.10 -6.39 -24.94
CA ASN A 634 -6.45 -7.78 -24.60
C ASN A 634 -7.48 -7.84 -23.47
N LEU A 635 -7.28 -7.05 -22.42
CA LEU A 635 -8.20 -6.99 -21.30
C LEU A 635 -9.56 -6.44 -21.72
N GLU A 636 -9.59 -5.38 -22.53
CA GLU A 636 -10.82 -4.81 -23.08
C GLU A 636 -11.51 -5.75 -24.08
N ALA A 637 -10.77 -6.57 -24.83
CA ALA A 637 -11.36 -7.61 -25.67
C ALA A 637 -12.11 -8.65 -24.84
N VAL A 638 -11.50 -9.11 -23.74
CA VAL A 638 -12.14 -10.05 -22.80
C VAL A 638 -13.40 -9.44 -22.17
N LYS A 639 -13.35 -8.17 -21.73
CA LYS A 639 -14.51 -7.47 -21.13
C LYS A 639 -15.70 -7.34 -22.08
N LYS A 640 -15.45 -7.26 -23.39
CA LYS A 640 -16.49 -7.12 -24.41
C LYS A 640 -17.17 -8.43 -24.82
N MET A 641 -16.61 -9.57 -24.41
CA MET A 641 -17.18 -10.89 -24.73
C MET A 641 -18.39 -11.17 -23.85
N ASP A 642 -19.46 -11.68 -24.46
CA ASP A 642 -20.75 -11.97 -23.81
C ASP A 642 -20.99 -13.45 -23.56
N SER A 643 -20.07 -14.33 -24.00
CA SER A 643 -20.19 -15.78 -23.89
C SER A 643 -19.02 -16.38 -23.13
N ALA A 644 -19.31 -17.21 -22.14
CA ALA A 644 -18.32 -17.97 -21.39
C ALA A 644 -17.49 -18.90 -22.32
N LEU A 645 -18.12 -19.44 -23.36
CA LEU A 645 -17.46 -20.31 -24.33
C LEU A 645 -16.47 -19.53 -25.20
N ASP A 646 -16.82 -18.31 -25.62
CA ASP A 646 -15.95 -17.48 -26.45
C ASP A 646 -14.69 -17.06 -25.67
N ILE A 647 -14.83 -16.69 -24.39
CA ILE A 647 -13.68 -16.33 -23.54
C ILE A 647 -12.82 -17.57 -23.27
N TYR A 648 -13.44 -18.71 -22.99
CA TYR A 648 -12.70 -19.95 -22.82
C TYR A 648 -11.90 -20.29 -24.07
N GLN A 649 -12.51 -20.21 -25.26
CA GLN A 649 -11.83 -20.44 -26.54
C GLN A 649 -10.72 -19.43 -26.78
N TYR A 650 -10.92 -18.15 -26.44
CA TYR A 650 -9.89 -17.11 -26.53
C TYR A 650 -8.68 -17.40 -25.64
N PHE A 651 -8.91 -17.99 -24.47
CA PHE A 651 -7.84 -18.32 -23.52
C PHE A 651 -7.05 -19.57 -23.93
N ILE A 652 -7.68 -20.55 -24.60
CA ILE A 652 -7.04 -21.84 -24.91
C ILE A 652 -6.69 -22.03 -26.41
N LYS A 653 -6.92 -20.99 -27.23
CA LYS A 653 -6.65 -21.02 -28.68
C LYS A 653 -5.16 -21.25 -28.95
#